data_036e454daf0d9cd52ba853ea7d86fb08
#
_entry.id   036e454daf0d9cd52ba853ea7d86fb08
#
_cell.length_a   1.000
_cell.length_b   1.000
_cell.length_c   1.000
_cell.angle_alpha   90.00
_cell.angle_beta   90.00
_cell.angle_gamma   90.00
#
_symmetry.space_group_name_H-M   'P 1'
#
loop_
_entity.id
_entity.type
_entity.pdbx_description
1 polymer ?
#
loop_
_entity_poly.entity_id
_entity_poly.type
_entity_poly.pdbx_seq_one_letter_code
_entity_poly.pdbx_strand_id
1 'polypeptide(L)'
;MMLTSAKSLDRLFTYRVPPELAALAEVGSIVQIPFGKANKTQKALVVETEVSAPEQGFEIKSILNAAPEQLLREEQILLARWMKKYYAATLPSVIKLMLPPSFQVRPKKQVSYFLKADPAGAADYRDALAGQRYQKRRDLIDYFLRFKQQDFPELREQSFYSKAALEALLQDGLIGRQETALSVLAPYQKDISRSAVKKQLTAGQQRVYQAIRSDFRGVHLLRGITGSGKTEIYFELIEDVLKAGKQAIVLFPEIILTFALVRRFLERFGDAIGLFHSRLSEGEKLTEWERARNGEIKIMLGPRSALFAPLANLGIIIIDEEHESSYKSELMPKFHAVETAAKMGKIYDIPVILGSATPSVESYYYAGQGRFRLHQLEEKALTDQPVETHLIDMRQELAGGNRSFLSAELEQAISGALARREQVILLNNRRGYAKFVSCRKCGFVYQCPDCELPLTYHKEPEEMMCHHCGFSRSVQRTCPSCGSPYLKAFGMGTQKIEKELKIKYPETPVIRMDHDSTRTKHGHDLKLQEFARAESGILIGTQMIAKGLDFHNVTVVGVLAVDQGLYTDDFRAGERTFQLLTQMIGRTGRGGKPGQAFLQTYSPEHFAVRAGLCQDYEAFYREEIRYRQLLNNPPFCEILEIVVTHPALAETKRMAAALAAELKPLIAAKKWDITMIGPAVPYIFKQAGAYREALLLKANQHKELTFLMNYLYNKRIEKMGFGLYLSINPQFFG
;
A
#
# COMPACT_ATOMS: atom_id res chain seq x y z
N MET A 1 1.51 -30.60 0.68
CA MET A 1 1.96 -29.55 1.64
C MET A 1 0.85 -29.27 2.66
N MET A 2 1.15 -29.21 3.95
CA MET A 2 0.18 -28.90 5.02
C MET A 2 -0.21 -27.42 5.00
N LEU A 3 -1.50 -27.11 5.15
CA LEU A 3 -2.01 -25.72 5.24
C LEU A 3 -1.96 -25.19 6.68
N THR A 4 -0.82 -25.27 7.33
CA THR A 4 -0.61 -24.82 8.71
C THR A 4 0.52 -23.81 8.79
N SER A 5 0.44 -22.88 9.75
CA SER A 5 1.49 -21.89 9.99
C SER A 5 2.69 -22.44 10.81
N ALA A 6 2.65 -23.68 11.22
CA ALA A 6 3.73 -24.30 11.99
C ALA A 6 4.99 -24.44 11.12
N LYS A 7 6.07 -23.74 11.50
CA LYS A 7 7.33 -23.72 10.75
C LYS A 7 7.98 -25.11 10.63
N SER A 8 7.82 -25.98 11.62
CA SER A 8 8.30 -27.36 11.60
C SER A 8 7.66 -28.22 10.49
N LEU A 9 6.56 -27.74 9.93
CA LEU A 9 5.83 -28.39 8.85
C LEU A 9 6.01 -27.70 7.48
N ASP A 10 6.95 -26.75 7.36
CA ASP A 10 7.30 -26.12 6.08
C ASP A 10 8.19 -27.06 5.23
N ARG A 11 7.66 -28.24 4.95
CA ARG A 11 8.26 -29.24 4.06
C ARG A 11 7.18 -29.95 3.26
N LEU A 12 7.57 -30.54 2.15
CA LEU A 12 6.71 -31.39 1.34
C LEU A 12 6.66 -32.80 1.96
N PHE A 13 5.50 -33.40 1.89
CA PHE A 13 5.25 -34.79 2.32
C PHE A 13 4.75 -35.57 1.13
N THR A 14 5.26 -36.76 0.91
CA THR A 14 4.86 -37.66 -0.18
C THR A 14 3.73 -38.58 0.29
N TYR A 15 2.68 -38.69 -0.51
CA TYR A 15 1.53 -39.56 -0.30
C TYR A 15 1.23 -40.30 -1.60
N ARG A 16 0.69 -41.53 -1.47
CA ARG A 16 0.15 -42.26 -2.60
C ARG A 16 -1.23 -41.72 -2.96
N VAL A 17 -1.50 -41.59 -4.23
CA VAL A 17 -2.82 -41.22 -4.75
C VAL A 17 -3.52 -42.51 -5.21
N PRO A 18 -4.64 -42.91 -4.60
CA PRO A 18 -5.45 -44.02 -5.09
C PRO A 18 -5.95 -43.78 -6.53
N PRO A 19 -6.07 -44.82 -7.38
CA PRO A 19 -6.47 -44.62 -8.78
C PRO A 19 -7.79 -43.86 -8.94
N GLU A 20 -8.75 -44.08 -8.02
CA GLU A 20 -10.07 -43.42 -8.03
C GLU A 20 -10.01 -41.93 -7.72
N LEU A 21 -8.93 -41.45 -7.08
CA LEU A 21 -8.72 -40.05 -6.76
C LEU A 21 -7.72 -39.33 -7.68
N ALA A 22 -7.12 -40.07 -8.62
CA ALA A 22 -6.04 -39.54 -9.47
C ALA A 22 -6.48 -38.33 -10.29
N ALA A 23 -7.68 -38.34 -10.87
CA ALA A 23 -8.24 -37.23 -11.64
C ALA A 23 -8.57 -35.97 -10.80
N LEU A 24 -8.66 -36.09 -9.47
CA LEU A 24 -8.99 -35.00 -8.57
C LEU A 24 -7.75 -34.48 -7.82
N ALA A 25 -6.69 -35.27 -7.75
CA ALA A 25 -5.49 -34.94 -6.97
C ALA A 25 -4.41 -34.26 -7.85
N GLU A 26 -4.84 -33.29 -8.65
CA GLU A 26 -3.94 -32.47 -9.49
C GLU A 26 -3.19 -31.41 -8.68
N VAL A 27 -2.13 -30.85 -9.24
CA VAL A 27 -1.38 -29.73 -8.63
C VAL A 27 -2.35 -28.56 -8.34
N GLY A 28 -2.36 -28.07 -7.10
CA GLY A 28 -3.26 -27.01 -6.65
C GLY A 28 -4.59 -27.49 -6.04
N SER A 29 -4.87 -28.81 -6.03
CA SER A 29 -6.05 -29.40 -5.38
C SER A 29 -5.86 -29.52 -3.86
N ILE A 30 -6.95 -29.46 -3.11
CA ILE A 30 -6.97 -29.77 -1.68
C ILE A 30 -7.27 -31.23 -1.47
N VAL A 31 -6.42 -31.90 -0.70
CA VAL A 31 -6.58 -33.31 -0.31
C VAL A 31 -6.70 -33.46 1.19
N GLN A 32 -7.37 -34.52 1.64
CA GLN A 32 -7.35 -34.95 3.03
C GLN A 32 -6.31 -36.05 3.20
N ILE A 33 -5.44 -35.88 4.17
CA ILE A 33 -4.34 -36.82 4.45
C ILE A 33 -4.35 -37.29 5.90
N PRO A 34 -3.97 -38.57 6.16
CA PRO A 34 -3.69 -39.03 7.52
C PRO A 34 -2.31 -38.52 7.94
N PHE A 35 -2.24 -37.74 9.05
CA PHE A 35 -1.00 -37.11 9.49
C PHE A 35 -0.61 -37.51 10.91
N GLY A 36 0.70 -37.69 11.12
CA GLY A 36 1.30 -38.05 12.39
C GLY A 36 1.07 -39.53 12.76
N LYS A 37 1.52 -39.90 13.99
CA LYS A 37 1.38 -41.29 14.51
C LYS A 37 -0.07 -41.69 14.73
N ALA A 38 -0.93 -40.75 15.09
CA ALA A 38 -2.36 -40.98 15.35
C ALA A 38 -3.25 -40.93 14.09
N ASN A 39 -2.69 -40.81 12.89
CA ASN A 39 -3.42 -40.69 11.61
C ASN A 39 -4.53 -39.64 11.60
N LYS A 40 -4.32 -38.52 12.30
CA LYS A 40 -5.31 -37.46 12.35
C LYS A 40 -5.52 -36.86 10.93
N THR A 41 -6.77 -36.84 10.49
CA THR A 41 -7.10 -36.25 9.17
C THR A 41 -6.77 -34.76 9.15
N GLN A 42 -6.00 -34.34 8.14
CA GLN A 42 -5.59 -32.95 7.90
C GLN A 42 -5.83 -32.57 6.44
N LYS A 43 -6.10 -31.27 6.20
CA LYS A 43 -6.15 -30.73 4.85
C LYS A 43 -4.74 -30.39 4.38
N ALA A 44 -4.44 -30.75 3.15
CA ALA A 44 -3.17 -30.45 2.50
C ALA A 44 -3.40 -29.99 1.04
N LEU A 45 -2.47 -29.20 0.52
CA LEU A 45 -2.45 -28.78 -0.86
C LEU A 45 -1.49 -29.67 -1.65
N VAL A 46 -1.91 -30.16 -2.81
CA VAL A 46 -1.03 -30.82 -3.77
C VAL A 46 -0.14 -29.77 -4.44
N VAL A 47 1.17 -29.94 -4.36
CA VAL A 47 2.17 -28.98 -4.88
C VAL A 47 2.92 -29.58 -6.07
N GLU A 48 2.99 -30.91 -6.13
CA GLU A 48 3.70 -31.66 -7.15
C GLU A 48 3.11 -33.07 -7.24
N THR A 49 3.02 -33.61 -8.42
CA THR A 49 2.58 -34.98 -8.73
C THR A 49 3.74 -35.74 -9.39
N GLU A 50 3.61 -37.07 -9.51
CA GLU A 50 4.59 -37.95 -10.16
C GLU A 50 6.02 -37.86 -9.58
N VAL A 51 6.09 -37.69 -8.24
CA VAL A 51 7.38 -37.65 -7.54
C VAL A 51 7.90 -39.08 -7.25
N SER A 52 9.20 -39.28 -7.39
CA SER A 52 9.85 -40.53 -7.01
C SER A 52 9.63 -40.84 -5.53
N ALA A 53 9.43 -42.11 -5.21
CA ALA A 53 9.33 -42.53 -3.83
C ALA A 53 10.68 -42.26 -3.10
N PRO A 54 10.67 -41.81 -1.85
CA PRO A 54 11.89 -41.62 -1.08
C PRO A 54 12.62 -42.95 -0.90
N GLU A 55 13.93 -42.95 -1.06
CA GLU A 55 14.79 -44.15 -1.10
C GLU A 55 14.88 -44.94 0.22
N GLN A 56 14.34 -44.48 1.34
CA GLN A 56 14.48 -45.12 2.63
C GLN A 56 13.18 -45.25 3.41
N GLY A 57 12.80 -46.51 3.70
CA GLY A 57 12.24 -47.05 4.94
C GLY A 57 10.94 -46.50 5.51
N PHE A 58 10.23 -45.59 4.88
CA PHE A 58 8.96 -45.07 5.38
C PHE A 58 7.78 -45.64 4.63
N GLU A 59 6.76 -46.12 5.33
CA GLU A 59 5.47 -46.45 4.73
C GLU A 59 4.80 -45.20 4.16
N ILE A 60 4.62 -45.17 2.83
CA ILE A 60 3.93 -44.08 2.14
C ILE A 60 2.42 -44.27 2.32
N LYS A 61 1.80 -43.40 3.12
CA LYS A 61 0.36 -43.40 3.36
C LYS A 61 -0.38 -42.89 2.12
N SER A 62 -1.63 -43.35 1.95
CA SER A 62 -2.51 -42.85 0.88
C SER A 62 -3.28 -41.61 1.32
N ILE A 63 -3.64 -40.75 0.40
CA ILE A 63 -4.64 -39.70 0.64
C ILE A 63 -5.99 -40.33 0.91
N LEU A 64 -6.82 -39.67 1.73
CA LEU A 64 -8.15 -40.16 2.12
C LEU A 64 -9.24 -39.63 1.17
N ASN A 65 -9.10 -38.40 0.69
CA ASN A 65 -10.05 -37.77 -0.19
C ASN A 65 -9.38 -36.62 -0.94
N ALA A 66 -9.95 -36.21 -2.08
CA ALA A 66 -9.55 -35.02 -2.84
C ALA A 66 -10.77 -34.15 -3.12
N ALA A 67 -10.61 -32.84 -2.97
CA ALA A 67 -11.67 -31.90 -3.35
C ALA A 67 -11.82 -31.88 -4.89
N PRO A 68 -13.06 -31.78 -5.40
CA PRO A 68 -13.30 -31.78 -6.85
C PRO A 68 -12.76 -30.52 -7.55
N GLU A 69 -12.42 -29.51 -6.76
CA GLU A 69 -12.02 -28.22 -7.29
C GLU A 69 -10.54 -27.92 -7.02
N GLN A 70 -9.82 -27.61 -8.09
CA GLN A 70 -8.46 -27.06 -8.01
C GLN A 70 -8.52 -25.63 -7.50
N LEU A 71 -7.93 -25.35 -6.33
CA LEU A 71 -7.94 -24.01 -5.73
C LEU A 71 -6.85 -23.09 -6.28
N LEU A 72 -5.69 -23.64 -6.62
CA LEU A 72 -4.56 -22.89 -7.16
C LEU A 72 -4.14 -23.48 -8.49
N ARG A 73 -3.67 -22.62 -9.39
CA ARG A 73 -3.12 -23.00 -10.67
C ARG A 73 -1.63 -23.28 -10.56
N GLU A 74 -1.08 -23.93 -11.56
CA GLU A 74 0.34 -24.26 -11.61
C GLU A 74 1.22 -22.99 -11.55
N GLU A 75 0.84 -21.93 -12.26
CA GLU A 75 1.56 -20.66 -12.26
C GLU A 75 1.62 -20.02 -10.86
N GLN A 76 0.54 -20.16 -10.08
CA GLN A 76 0.50 -19.67 -8.69
C GLN A 76 1.43 -20.50 -7.79
N ILE A 77 1.53 -21.81 -8.01
CA ILE A 77 2.48 -22.67 -7.30
C ILE A 77 3.92 -22.31 -7.66
N LEU A 78 4.20 -22.08 -8.94
CA LEU A 78 5.52 -21.62 -9.42
C LEU A 78 5.88 -20.26 -8.78
N LEU A 79 4.95 -19.33 -8.73
CA LEU A 79 5.13 -18.06 -8.06
C LEU A 79 5.40 -18.25 -6.56
N ALA A 80 4.62 -19.12 -5.88
CA ALA A 80 4.80 -19.39 -4.46
C ALA A 80 6.18 -20.00 -4.14
N ARG A 81 6.67 -20.92 -4.97
CA ARG A 81 8.03 -21.49 -4.83
C ARG A 81 9.12 -20.42 -5.02
N TRP A 82 8.94 -19.51 -6.00
CA TRP A 82 9.86 -18.41 -6.18
C TRP A 82 9.84 -17.45 -4.99
N MET A 83 8.67 -17.03 -4.51
CA MET A 83 8.52 -16.15 -3.36
C MET A 83 9.11 -16.75 -2.09
N LYS A 84 8.90 -18.06 -1.84
CA LYS A 84 9.54 -18.77 -0.73
C LYS A 84 11.05 -18.58 -0.75
N LYS A 85 11.68 -18.79 -1.90
CA LYS A 85 13.13 -18.69 -2.07
C LYS A 85 13.61 -17.23 -2.00
N TYR A 86 12.93 -16.33 -2.68
CA TYR A 86 13.34 -14.94 -2.84
C TYR A 86 13.20 -14.13 -1.55
N TYR A 87 12.11 -14.33 -0.81
CA TYR A 87 11.82 -13.58 0.42
C TYR A 87 12.12 -14.37 1.72
N ALA A 88 12.75 -15.53 1.63
CA ALA A 88 12.98 -16.44 2.77
C ALA A 88 11.70 -16.69 3.61
N ALA A 89 10.58 -16.91 2.94
CA ALA A 89 9.29 -17.16 3.55
C ALA A 89 8.97 -18.65 3.64
N THR A 90 8.02 -19.03 4.47
CA THR A 90 7.48 -20.40 4.44
C THR A 90 6.52 -20.56 3.26
N LEU A 91 6.53 -21.72 2.62
CA LEU A 91 5.60 -21.99 1.51
C LEU A 91 4.13 -21.84 1.94
N PRO A 92 3.70 -22.33 3.13
CA PRO A 92 2.35 -22.09 3.63
C PRO A 92 2.00 -20.59 3.80
N SER A 93 2.94 -19.76 4.24
CA SER A 93 2.67 -18.32 4.39
C SER A 93 2.46 -17.62 3.06
N VAL A 94 3.18 -18.04 2.02
CA VAL A 94 3.01 -17.49 0.67
C VAL A 94 1.69 -17.96 0.05
N ILE A 95 1.41 -19.27 0.13
CA ILE A 95 0.18 -19.85 -0.43
C ILE A 95 -1.07 -19.25 0.23
N LYS A 96 -1.00 -18.94 1.53
CA LYS A 96 -2.10 -18.27 2.23
C LYS A 96 -2.51 -16.94 1.61
N LEU A 97 -1.61 -16.22 0.92
CA LEU A 97 -1.95 -14.99 0.20
C LEU A 97 -2.88 -15.23 -0.99
N MET A 98 -2.84 -16.43 -1.56
CA MET A 98 -3.57 -16.79 -2.78
C MET A 98 -4.87 -17.56 -2.50
N LEU A 99 -4.99 -18.10 -1.28
CA LEU A 99 -6.17 -18.84 -0.85
C LEU A 99 -7.28 -17.90 -0.37
N PRO A 100 -8.54 -18.38 -0.36
CA PRO A 100 -9.63 -17.61 0.22
C PRO A 100 -9.34 -17.26 1.69
N PRO A 101 -9.86 -16.14 2.19
CA PRO A 101 -9.53 -15.61 3.52
C PRO A 101 -9.76 -16.60 4.66
N SER A 102 -10.80 -17.40 4.56
CA SER A 102 -11.10 -18.48 5.52
C SER A 102 -12.04 -19.52 4.92
N PHE A 103 -11.73 -20.80 5.16
CA PHE A 103 -12.64 -21.91 4.82
C PHE A 103 -13.83 -22.05 5.80
N GLN A 104 -13.89 -21.24 6.86
CA GLN A 104 -14.94 -21.27 7.88
C GLN A 104 -15.92 -20.11 7.77
N VAL A 105 -15.57 -19.08 7.02
CA VAL A 105 -16.41 -17.91 6.80
C VAL A 105 -17.37 -18.18 5.64
N ARG A 106 -18.64 -17.76 5.78
CA ARG A 106 -19.61 -17.81 4.68
C ARG A 106 -19.56 -16.47 3.91
N PRO A 107 -19.77 -16.49 2.59
CA PRO A 107 -19.95 -15.26 1.82
C PRO A 107 -21.04 -14.41 2.46
N LYS A 108 -20.81 -13.11 2.53
CA LYS A 108 -21.87 -12.20 2.96
C LYS A 108 -22.96 -12.15 1.90
N LYS A 109 -24.19 -12.39 2.34
CA LYS A 109 -25.37 -12.27 1.50
C LYS A 109 -26.15 -11.01 1.90
N GLN A 110 -26.62 -10.32 0.91
CA GLN A 110 -27.60 -9.26 1.05
C GLN A 110 -28.97 -9.87 0.91
N VAL A 111 -29.84 -9.58 1.84
CA VAL A 111 -31.24 -10.00 1.78
C VAL A 111 -32.06 -8.83 1.27
N SER A 112 -32.75 -9.01 0.19
CA SER A 112 -33.74 -8.07 -0.32
C SER A 112 -35.11 -8.71 -0.35
N TYR A 113 -36.12 -7.87 -0.23
CA TYR A 113 -37.51 -8.25 -0.34
C TYR A 113 -38.13 -7.54 -1.54
N PHE A 114 -38.97 -8.25 -2.28
CA PHE A 114 -39.60 -7.73 -3.48
C PHE A 114 -41.07 -8.10 -3.51
N LEU A 115 -41.91 -7.25 -4.16
CA LEU A 115 -43.30 -7.53 -4.38
C LEU A 115 -43.40 -8.72 -5.36
N LYS A 116 -43.98 -9.85 -4.91
CA LYS A 116 -44.18 -11.05 -5.70
C LYS A 116 -45.58 -11.11 -6.35
N ALA A 117 -46.58 -10.61 -5.64
CA ALA A 117 -47.92 -10.49 -6.17
C ALA A 117 -48.00 -9.38 -7.24
N ASP A 118 -48.97 -9.46 -8.12
CA ASP A 118 -49.26 -8.35 -9.01
C ASP A 118 -49.68 -7.10 -8.20
N PRO A 119 -49.42 -5.89 -8.68
CA PRO A 119 -49.72 -4.69 -7.91
C PRO A 119 -51.23 -4.50 -7.58
N ALA A 120 -52.14 -4.98 -8.44
CA ALA A 120 -53.57 -4.89 -8.19
C ALA A 120 -54.00 -5.85 -7.08
N GLY A 121 -53.58 -7.12 -7.14
CA GLY A 121 -53.85 -8.10 -6.10
C GLY A 121 -53.22 -7.73 -4.74
N ALA A 122 -52.05 -7.08 -4.75
CA ALA A 122 -51.47 -6.56 -3.51
C ALA A 122 -52.25 -5.39 -2.91
N ALA A 123 -52.78 -4.53 -3.75
CA ALA A 123 -53.67 -3.42 -3.30
C ALA A 123 -54.97 -3.96 -2.74
N ASP A 124 -55.62 -4.94 -3.41
CA ASP A 124 -56.84 -5.58 -2.94
C ASP A 124 -56.65 -6.26 -1.57
N TYR A 125 -55.53 -6.97 -1.43
CA TYR A 125 -55.14 -7.58 -0.15
C TYR A 125 -54.95 -6.54 0.95
N ARG A 126 -54.30 -5.40 0.65
CA ARG A 126 -54.11 -4.28 1.59
C ARG A 126 -55.46 -3.75 2.06
N ASP A 127 -56.40 -3.53 1.13
CA ASP A 127 -57.71 -2.93 1.41
C ASP A 127 -58.64 -3.88 2.19
N ALA A 128 -58.44 -5.19 2.04
CA ALA A 128 -59.13 -6.19 2.83
C ALA A 128 -58.66 -6.27 4.30
N LEU A 129 -57.48 -5.70 4.64
CA LEU A 129 -56.93 -5.67 6.00
C LEU A 129 -57.65 -4.57 6.85
N ALA A 130 -58.69 -4.92 7.60
CA ALA A 130 -59.41 -3.99 8.48
C ALA A 130 -58.85 -3.93 9.91
N GLY A 131 -58.83 -2.75 10.53
CA GLY A 131 -58.45 -2.49 11.91
C GLY A 131 -56.98 -2.10 12.15
N GLN A 132 -56.73 -1.45 13.31
CA GLN A 132 -55.42 -0.87 13.67
C GLN A 132 -54.33 -1.92 13.81
N ARG A 133 -54.65 -3.16 14.18
CA ARG A 133 -53.66 -4.25 14.33
C ARG A 133 -52.91 -4.60 13.04
N TYR A 134 -53.49 -4.25 11.87
CA TYR A 134 -52.88 -4.51 10.57
C TYR A 134 -52.19 -3.29 9.95
N GLN A 135 -52.13 -2.16 10.66
CA GLN A 135 -51.57 -0.92 10.12
C GLN A 135 -50.14 -1.14 9.55
N LYS A 136 -49.26 -1.76 10.29
CA LYS A 136 -47.85 -2.02 9.83
C LYS A 136 -47.78 -2.94 8.61
N ARG A 137 -48.76 -3.86 8.42
CA ARG A 137 -48.83 -4.67 7.19
C ARG A 137 -49.26 -3.81 5.99
N ARG A 138 -50.21 -2.94 6.17
CA ARG A 138 -50.66 -2.00 5.13
C ARG A 138 -49.54 -1.07 4.71
N ASP A 139 -48.86 -0.47 5.67
CA ASP A 139 -47.72 0.43 5.42
C ASP A 139 -46.60 -0.28 4.66
N LEU A 140 -46.28 -1.55 4.99
CA LEU A 140 -45.32 -2.35 4.24
C LEU A 140 -45.78 -2.65 2.81
N ILE A 141 -47.05 -2.95 2.59
CA ILE A 141 -47.60 -3.20 1.24
C ILE A 141 -47.52 -1.91 0.42
N ASP A 142 -47.95 -0.76 0.96
CA ASP A 142 -47.85 0.55 0.31
C ASP A 142 -46.38 0.88 -0.06
N TYR A 143 -45.47 0.55 0.82
CA TYR A 143 -44.04 0.71 0.57
C TYR A 143 -43.58 -0.14 -0.62
N PHE A 144 -43.93 -1.45 -0.67
CA PHE A 144 -43.57 -2.33 -1.78
C PHE A 144 -44.29 -2.03 -3.08
N LEU A 145 -45.52 -1.49 -3.03
CA LEU A 145 -46.22 -1.00 -4.22
C LEU A 145 -45.46 0.20 -4.84
N ARG A 146 -44.83 1.02 -4.00
CA ARG A 146 -44.10 2.20 -4.44
C ARG A 146 -42.68 1.83 -4.94
N PHE A 147 -41.95 0.94 -4.23
CA PHE A 147 -40.53 0.69 -4.48
C PHE A 147 -40.23 -0.69 -5.10
N LYS A 148 -41.23 -1.56 -5.25
CA LYS A 148 -41.19 -2.90 -5.84
C LYS A 148 -40.18 -3.87 -5.21
N GLN A 149 -38.95 -3.43 -4.92
CA GLN A 149 -37.87 -4.20 -4.27
C GLN A 149 -37.12 -3.30 -3.29
N GLN A 150 -36.72 -3.85 -2.15
CA GLN A 150 -35.96 -3.11 -1.15
C GLN A 150 -35.00 -4.01 -0.37
N ASP A 151 -33.84 -3.48 0.00
CA ASP A 151 -32.86 -4.15 0.83
C ASP A 151 -33.27 -4.18 2.30
N PHE A 152 -32.96 -5.29 2.98
CA PHE A 152 -33.37 -5.51 4.37
C PHE A 152 -32.89 -4.42 5.34
N PRO A 153 -31.62 -3.91 5.29
CA PRO A 153 -31.19 -2.83 6.17
C PRO A 153 -32.04 -1.56 6.01
N GLU A 154 -32.28 -1.13 4.77
CA GLU A 154 -33.06 0.07 4.47
C GLU A 154 -34.56 -0.08 4.88
N LEU A 155 -35.11 -1.28 4.66
CA LEU A 155 -36.43 -1.62 5.10
C LEU A 155 -36.55 -1.59 6.62
N ARG A 156 -35.54 -2.07 7.35
CA ARG A 156 -35.51 -2.10 8.82
C ARG A 156 -35.47 -0.70 9.46
N GLU A 157 -34.90 0.28 8.78
CA GLU A 157 -34.80 1.67 9.25
C GLU A 157 -36.16 2.42 9.14
N GLN A 158 -37.12 1.85 8.42
CA GLN A 158 -38.45 2.50 8.29
C GLN A 158 -39.23 2.44 9.61
N SER A 159 -39.89 3.53 9.96
CA SER A 159 -40.65 3.64 11.21
C SER A 159 -41.82 2.64 11.33
N PHE A 160 -42.36 2.20 10.20
CA PHE A 160 -43.44 1.22 10.10
C PHE A 160 -42.91 -0.25 10.07
N TYR A 161 -41.61 -0.47 10.04
CA TYR A 161 -41.05 -1.83 9.99
C TYR A 161 -41.55 -2.68 11.18
N SER A 162 -41.94 -3.91 10.86
CA SER A 162 -42.32 -4.93 11.82
C SER A 162 -41.93 -6.30 11.29
N LYS A 163 -41.11 -7.04 12.05
CA LYS A 163 -40.69 -8.38 11.67
C LYS A 163 -41.86 -9.33 11.47
N ALA A 164 -42.85 -9.28 12.38
CA ALA A 164 -44.04 -10.11 12.31
C ALA A 164 -44.94 -9.78 11.11
N ALA A 165 -45.04 -8.48 10.75
CA ALA A 165 -45.77 -8.08 9.56
C ALA A 165 -45.07 -8.53 8.27
N LEU A 166 -43.74 -8.44 8.22
CA LEU A 166 -42.92 -8.90 7.08
C LEU A 166 -43.04 -10.41 6.89
N GLU A 167 -42.91 -11.19 7.97
CA GLU A 167 -43.02 -12.67 7.96
C GLU A 167 -44.41 -13.11 7.50
N ALA A 168 -45.46 -12.42 7.92
CA ALA A 168 -46.82 -12.71 7.47
C ALA A 168 -46.99 -12.45 5.97
N LEU A 169 -46.49 -11.34 5.43
CA LEU A 169 -46.55 -11.04 3.99
C LEU A 169 -45.75 -12.05 3.15
N LEU A 170 -44.65 -12.61 3.69
CA LEU A 170 -43.92 -13.71 3.07
C LEU A 170 -44.73 -15.01 3.05
N GLN A 171 -45.37 -15.37 4.18
CA GLN A 171 -46.22 -16.56 4.29
C GLN A 171 -47.45 -16.48 3.36
N ASP A 172 -48.04 -15.31 3.26
CA ASP A 172 -49.16 -15.05 2.40
C ASP A 172 -48.78 -14.92 0.92
N GLY A 173 -47.47 -15.00 0.59
CA GLY A 173 -46.97 -15.02 -0.77
C GLY A 173 -47.02 -13.67 -1.50
N LEU A 174 -47.34 -12.57 -0.81
CA LEU A 174 -47.39 -11.22 -1.41
C LEU A 174 -45.99 -10.67 -1.72
N ILE A 175 -45.04 -10.97 -0.86
CA ILE A 175 -43.63 -10.58 -1.06
C ILE A 175 -42.72 -11.82 -1.19
N GLY A 176 -41.65 -11.67 -1.93
CA GLY A 176 -40.60 -12.66 -2.03
C GLY A 176 -39.34 -12.20 -1.27
N ARG A 177 -38.55 -13.17 -0.84
CA ARG A 177 -37.21 -12.94 -0.27
C ARG A 177 -36.19 -13.43 -1.25
N GLN A 178 -35.20 -12.59 -1.56
CA GLN A 178 -34.05 -12.96 -2.39
C GLN A 178 -32.76 -12.74 -1.60
N GLU A 179 -31.89 -13.71 -1.66
CA GLU A 179 -30.52 -13.60 -1.15
C GLU A 179 -29.57 -13.45 -2.33
N THR A 180 -28.91 -12.32 -2.41
CA THR A 180 -27.87 -12.05 -3.39
C THR A 180 -26.52 -11.91 -2.69
N ALA A 181 -25.44 -12.18 -3.39
CA ALA A 181 -24.12 -11.88 -2.86
C ALA A 181 -24.01 -10.38 -2.59
N LEU A 182 -23.51 -9.99 -1.41
CA LEU A 182 -23.35 -8.57 -1.07
C LEU A 182 -22.36 -7.94 -2.06
N SER A 183 -22.82 -6.96 -2.82
CA SER A 183 -21.93 -6.21 -3.72
C SER A 183 -21.09 -5.23 -2.93
N VAL A 184 -19.77 -5.43 -2.97
CA VAL A 184 -18.79 -4.48 -2.42
C VAL A 184 -18.85 -3.13 -3.15
N LEU A 185 -19.37 -3.13 -4.37
CA LEU A 185 -19.50 -1.95 -5.23
C LEU A 185 -20.73 -1.09 -4.93
N ALA A 186 -21.74 -1.62 -4.22
CA ALA A 186 -22.98 -0.91 -3.96
C ALA A 186 -22.83 0.52 -3.42
N PRO A 187 -21.92 0.81 -2.47
CA PRO A 187 -21.71 2.19 -2.00
C PRO A 187 -21.24 3.15 -3.10
N TYR A 188 -20.54 2.64 -4.11
CA TYR A 188 -19.95 3.43 -5.20
C TYR A 188 -20.89 3.60 -6.39
N GLN A 189 -21.97 2.81 -6.48
CA GLN A 189 -22.92 2.81 -7.61
C GLN A 189 -24.00 3.88 -7.50
N LYS A 190 -24.18 4.50 -6.32
CA LYS A 190 -25.15 5.58 -6.13
C LYS A 190 -24.80 6.77 -7.04
N ASP A 191 -25.73 7.22 -7.84
CA ASP A 191 -25.62 8.38 -8.76
C ASP A 191 -24.60 8.24 -9.90
N ILE A 192 -24.30 7.02 -10.38
CA ILE A 192 -23.46 6.84 -11.55
C ILE A 192 -24.26 7.11 -12.82
N SER A 193 -23.87 8.15 -13.55
CA SER A 193 -24.26 8.32 -14.96
C SER A 193 -23.47 7.34 -15.83
N ARG A 194 -24.12 6.31 -16.36
CA ARG A 194 -23.50 5.32 -17.27
C ARG A 194 -23.14 5.88 -18.66
N SER A 195 -23.18 7.19 -18.82
CA SER A 195 -22.86 7.88 -20.08
C SER A 195 -21.50 8.56 -20.07
N ALA A 196 -20.49 7.97 -19.41
CA ALA A 196 -19.14 8.52 -19.50
C ALA A 196 -18.64 8.48 -20.95
N VAL A 197 -18.56 9.66 -21.57
CA VAL A 197 -18.00 9.80 -22.91
C VAL A 197 -16.53 9.34 -22.87
N LYS A 198 -16.19 8.40 -23.75
CA LYS A 198 -14.80 7.96 -23.92
C LYS A 198 -13.94 9.18 -24.31
N LYS A 199 -12.97 9.52 -23.46
CA LYS A 199 -12.02 10.58 -23.76
C LYS A 199 -11.07 10.11 -24.86
N GLN A 200 -10.85 10.95 -25.85
CA GLN A 200 -9.81 10.68 -26.85
C GLN A 200 -8.44 10.89 -26.23
N LEU A 201 -7.52 9.99 -26.52
CA LEU A 201 -6.13 10.14 -26.13
C LEU A 201 -5.50 11.34 -26.82
N THR A 202 -4.69 12.11 -26.10
CA THR A 202 -3.83 13.13 -26.70
C THR A 202 -2.78 12.47 -27.61
N ALA A 203 -2.13 13.25 -28.49
CA ALA A 203 -1.10 12.71 -29.37
C ALA A 203 0.05 12.04 -28.60
N GLY A 204 0.46 12.60 -27.45
CA GLY A 204 1.47 12.02 -26.56
C GLY A 204 1.01 10.72 -25.94
N GLN A 205 -0.22 10.67 -25.41
CA GLN A 205 -0.81 9.45 -24.86
C GLN A 205 -0.96 8.34 -25.91
N GLN A 206 -1.37 8.73 -27.13
CA GLN A 206 -1.51 7.79 -28.23
C GLN A 206 -0.17 7.18 -28.64
N ARG A 207 0.91 7.96 -28.73
CA ARG A 207 2.26 7.46 -28.99
C ARG A 207 2.70 6.41 -27.96
N VAL A 208 2.52 6.73 -26.68
CA VAL A 208 2.89 5.82 -25.58
C VAL A 208 2.05 4.55 -25.59
N TYR A 209 0.73 4.67 -25.77
CA TYR A 209 -0.16 3.53 -25.90
C TYR A 209 0.27 2.59 -27.04
N GLN A 210 0.57 3.13 -28.22
CA GLN A 210 1.03 2.34 -29.38
C GLN A 210 2.40 1.69 -29.11
N ALA A 211 3.32 2.40 -28.46
CA ALA A 211 4.64 1.87 -28.11
C ALA A 211 4.53 0.69 -27.12
N ILE A 212 3.65 0.77 -26.12
CA ILE A 212 3.41 -0.34 -25.18
C ILE A 212 2.76 -1.51 -25.92
N ARG A 213 1.78 -1.23 -26.78
CA ARG A 213 1.03 -2.26 -27.52
C ARG A 213 1.90 -3.01 -28.52
N SER A 214 2.86 -2.36 -29.17
CA SER A 214 3.74 -2.98 -30.17
C SER A 214 4.69 -4.03 -29.58
N ASP A 215 4.97 -3.96 -28.28
CA ASP A 215 5.78 -4.94 -27.54
C ASP A 215 5.10 -5.28 -26.21
N PHE A 216 3.95 -5.95 -26.28
CA PHE A 216 3.04 -6.18 -25.15
C PHE A 216 3.49 -7.31 -24.24
N ARG A 217 4.75 -7.23 -23.75
CA ARG A 217 5.41 -8.20 -22.83
C ARG A 217 6.40 -7.50 -21.91
N GLY A 218 6.75 -8.17 -20.81
CA GLY A 218 7.77 -7.68 -19.88
C GLY A 218 7.32 -6.47 -19.06
N VAL A 219 8.25 -5.68 -18.59
CA VAL A 219 7.98 -4.56 -17.68
C VAL A 219 8.14 -3.23 -18.41
N HIS A 220 7.10 -2.40 -18.37
CA HIS A 220 7.05 -1.06 -18.95
C HIS A 220 6.99 -0.04 -17.82
N LEU A 221 7.93 0.88 -17.77
CA LEU A 221 7.91 2.02 -16.87
C LEU A 221 7.32 3.24 -17.59
N LEU A 222 6.11 3.62 -17.21
CA LEU A 222 5.41 4.80 -17.71
C LEU A 222 5.66 5.98 -16.75
N ARG A 223 6.65 6.79 -17.07
CA ARG A 223 6.88 8.07 -16.41
C ARG A 223 6.01 9.13 -17.05
N GLY A 224 5.08 9.68 -16.30
CA GLY A 224 4.23 10.78 -16.78
C GLY A 224 4.03 11.81 -15.70
N ILE A 225 4.25 13.09 -16.02
CA ILE A 225 4.09 14.18 -15.06
C ILE A 225 2.69 14.18 -14.43
N THR A 226 2.53 14.84 -13.30
CA THR A 226 1.22 14.99 -12.66
C THR A 226 0.23 15.66 -13.60
N GLY A 227 -0.96 15.06 -13.79
CA GLY A 227 -1.95 15.56 -14.73
C GLY A 227 -1.74 15.14 -16.20
N SER A 228 -0.74 14.32 -16.53
CA SER A 228 -0.52 13.82 -17.90
C SER A 228 -1.57 12.82 -18.40
N GLY A 229 -2.46 12.33 -17.51
CA GLY A 229 -3.53 11.41 -17.88
C GLY A 229 -3.08 9.97 -18.07
N LYS A 230 -2.10 9.47 -17.33
CA LYS A 230 -1.66 8.06 -17.33
C LYS A 230 -2.84 7.07 -17.25
N THR A 231 -3.86 7.39 -16.46
CA THR A 231 -5.04 6.55 -16.27
C THR A 231 -5.81 6.29 -17.56
N GLU A 232 -5.85 7.25 -18.50
CA GLU A 232 -6.51 7.04 -19.80
C GLU A 232 -5.77 5.99 -20.63
N ILE A 233 -4.43 5.96 -20.57
CA ILE A 233 -3.62 4.90 -21.20
C ILE A 233 -3.93 3.56 -20.56
N TYR A 234 -4.05 3.49 -19.22
CA TYR A 234 -4.43 2.26 -18.53
C TYR A 234 -5.79 1.75 -19.02
N PHE A 235 -6.78 2.63 -19.17
CA PHE A 235 -8.10 2.25 -19.65
C PHE A 235 -8.06 1.64 -21.05
N GLU A 236 -7.31 2.23 -21.98
CA GLU A 236 -7.18 1.67 -23.35
C GLU A 236 -6.48 0.30 -23.34
N LEU A 237 -5.39 0.14 -22.57
CA LEU A 237 -4.69 -1.13 -22.42
C LEU A 237 -5.58 -2.22 -21.79
N ILE A 238 -6.38 -1.85 -20.79
CA ILE A 238 -7.35 -2.74 -20.16
C ILE A 238 -8.43 -3.15 -21.17
N GLU A 239 -8.98 -2.21 -21.95
CA GLU A 239 -9.98 -2.52 -22.99
C GLU A 239 -9.45 -3.54 -24.00
N ASP A 240 -8.21 -3.39 -24.45
CA ASP A 240 -7.60 -4.35 -25.38
C ASP A 240 -7.51 -5.76 -24.78
N VAL A 241 -7.11 -5.83 -23.51
CA VAL A 241 -7.03 -7.08 -22.76
C VAL A 241 -8.41 -7.73 -22.60
N LEU A 242 -9.43 -6.93 -22.27
CA LEU A 242 -10.81 -7.42 -22.14
C LEU A 242 -11.39 -7.89 -23.47
N LYS A 243 -11.13 -7.17 -24.57
CA LYS A 243 -11.53 -7.58 -25.94
C LYS A 243 -10.88 -8.90 -26.34
N ALA A 244 -9.67 -9.19 -25.85
CA ALA A 244 -9.00 -10.49 -26.04
C ALA A 244 -9.51 -11.59 -25.08
N GLY A 245 -10.58 -11.35 -24.32
CA GLY A 245 -11.15 -12.31 -23.36
C GLY A 245 -10.29 -12.54 -22.12
N LYS A 246 -9.31 -11.65 -21.87
CA LYS A 246 -8.41 -11.74 -20.72
C LYS A 246 -8.86 -10.80 -19.59
N GLN A 247 -8.15 -10.86 -18.47
CA GLN A 247 -8.47 -10.13 -17.22
C GLN A 247 -7.30 -9.23 -16.81
N ALA A 248 -7.57 -8.23 -15.98
CA ALA A 248 -6.58 -7.25 -15.53
C ALA A 248 -6.49 -7.17 -14.01
N ILE A 249 -5.29 -6.93 -13.49
CA ILE A 249 -5.05 -6.49 -12.12
C ILE A 249 -4.54 -5.06 -12.17
N VAL A 250 -5.15 -4.17 -11.38
CA VAL A 250 -4.70 -2.79 -11.25
C VAL A 250 -4.47 -2.48 -9.79
N LEU A 251 -3.22 -2.19 -9.45
CA LEU A 251 -2.82 -1.87 -8.09
C LEU A 251 -2.73 -0.36 -7.89
N PHE A 252 -3.32 0.09 -6.80
CA PHE A 252 -3.20 1.45 -6.28
C PHE A 252 -2.74 1.40 -4.83
N PRO A 253 -1.96 2.38 -4.35
CA PRO A 253 -1.72 2.53 -2.92
C PRO A 253 -3.04 2.62 -2.16
N GLU A 254 -3.14 1.99 -0.99
CA GLU A 254 -4.41 1.86 -0.25
C GLU A 254 -5.08 3.22 0.03
N ILE A 255 -4.26 4.27 0.22
CA ILE A 255 -4.73 5.64 0.47
C ILE A 255 -5.33 6.28 -0.80
N ILE A 256 -4.87 5.87 -1.99
CA ILE A 256 -5.31 6.43 -3.27
C ILE A 256 -6.57 5.72 -3.79
N LEU A 257 -6.92 4.55 -3.28
CA LEU A 257 -8.16 3.86 -3.64
C LEU A 257 -9.36 4.63 -3.08
N THR A 258 -9.54 5.84 -3.62
CA THR A 258 -10.60 6.77 -3.25
C THR A 258 -11.91 6.44 -3.95
N PHE A 259 -13.00 6.96 -3.40
CA PHE A 259 -14.32 6.84 -3.99
C PHE A 259 -14.36 7.34 -5.45
N ALA A 260 -13.67 8.45 -5.74
CA ALA A 260 -13.61 9.03 -7.09
C ALA A 260 -12.90 8.12 -8.10
N LEU A 261 -11.80 7.47 -7.70
CA LEU A 261 -11.07 6.54 -8.57
C LEU A 261 -11.93 5.30 -8.91
N VAL A 262 -12.52 4.68 -7.89
CA VAL A 262 -13.40 3.51 -8.08
C VAL A 262 -14.58 3.87 -8.99
N ARG A 263 -15.20 5.06 -8.81
CA ARG A 263 -16.27 5.55 -9.70
C ARG A 263 -15.81 5.66 -11.16
N ARG A 264 -14.62 6.21 -11.44
CA ARG A 264 -14.10 6.30 -12.82
C ARG A 264 -13.97 4.92 -13.48
N PHE A 265 -13.55 3.90 -12.73
CA PHE A 265 -13.52 2.52 -13.23
C PHE A 265 -14.93 1.96 -13.45
N LEU A 266 -15.86 2.21 -12.52
CA LEU A 266 -17.26 1.81 -12.67
C LEU A 266 -17.94 2.48 -13.86
N GLU A 267 -17.72 3.76 -14.09
CA GLU A 267 -18.24 4.52 -15.23
C GLU A 267 -17.74 3.94 -16.57
N ARG A 268 -16.48 3.46 -16.60
CA ARG A 268 -15.86 2.93 -17.82
C ARG A 268 -16.16 1.45 -18.07
N PHE A 269 -16.13 0.62 -17.02
CA PHE A 269 -16.14 -0.84 -17.12
C PHE A 269 -17.34 -1.50 -16.45
N GLY A 270 -18.21 -0.72 -15.79
CA GLY A 270 -19.41 -1.23 -15.12
C GLY A 270 -19.10 -2.24 -14.03
N ASP A 271 -19.94 -3.26 -13.91
CA ASP A 271 -19.89 -4.27 -12.85
C ASP A 271 -18.79 -5.34 -13.06
N ALA A 272 -18.00 -5.22 -14.14
CA ALA A 272 -16.89 -6.13 -14.44
C ALA A 272 -15.69 -5.93 -13.51
N ILE A 273 -15.72 -4.91 -12.63
CA ILE A 273 -14.68 -4.65 -11.65
C ILE A 273 -14.95 -5.37 -10.32
N GLY A 274 -13.86 -5.70 -9.61
CA GLY A 274 -13.88 -6.16 -8.23
C GLY A 274 -12.94 -5.33 -7.38
N LEU A 275 -13.22 -5.27 -6.08
CA LEU A 275 -12.40 -4.54 -5.11
C LEU A 275 -11.81 -5.51 -4.08
N PHE A 276 -10.51 -5.39 -3.80
CA PHE A 276 -9.87 -6.20 -2.78
C PHE A 276 -8.95 -5.33 -1.92
N HIS A 277 -9.35 -4.99 -0.68
CA HIS A 277 -8.57 -4.13 0.22
C HIS A 277 -8.76 -4.52 1.70
N SER A 278 -7.91 -3.99 2.59
CA SER A 278 -7.87 -4.35 4.00
C SER A 278 -9.15 -4.03 4.79
N ARG A 279 -9.92 -3.02 4.36
CA ARG A 279 -11.16 -2.57 5.02
C ARG A 279 -12.35 -3.50 4.77
N LEU A 280 -12.24 -4.43 3.82
CA LEU A 280 -13.27 -5.44 3.58
C LEU A 280 -13.29 -6.46 4.72
N SER A 281 -14.48 -6.83 5.17
CA SER A 281 -14.65 -7.96 6.08
C SER A 281 -14.26 -9.28 5.39
N GLU A 282 -13.97 -10.30 6.17
CA GLU A 282 -13.59 -11.61 5.64
C GLU A 282 -14.67 -12.21 4.71
N GLY A 283 -15.96 -11.99 5.01
CA GLY A 283 -17.06 -12.43 4.14
C GLY A 283 -17.13 -11.67 2.81
N GLU A 284 -16.87 -10.35 2.82
CA GLU A 284 -16.78 -9.53 1.61
C GLU A 284 -15.57 -9.95 0.76
N LYS A 285 -14.42 -10.19 1.38
CA LYS A 285 -13.22 -10.70 0.69
C LYS A 285 -13.48 -12.06 0.05
N LEU A 286 -14.20 -12.95 0.75
CA LEU A 286 -14.56 -14.26 0.21
C LEU A 286 -15.49 -14.12 -1.00
N THR A 287 -16.51 -13.25 -0.92
CA THR A 287 -17.40 -12.98 -2.06
C THR A 287 -16.63 -12.49 -3.28
N GLU A 288 -15.72 -11.50 -3.11
CA GLU A 288 -14.93 -10.98 -4.22
C GLU A 288 -13.93 -12.04 -4.75
N TRP A 289 -13.38 -12.88 -3.88
CA TRP A 289 -12.51 -13.99 -4.26
C TRP A 289 -13.25 -15.02 -5.13
N GLU A 290 -14.48 -15.42 -4.74
CA GLU A 290 -15.33 -16.35 -5.50
C GLU A 290 -15.74 -15.75 -6.85
N ARG A 291 -16.17 -14.49 -6.88
CA ARG A 291 -16.52 -13.77 -8.12
C ARG A 291 -15.33 -13.68 -9.08
N ALA A 292 -14.12 -13.42 -8.55
CA ALA A 292 -12.91 -13.38 -9.35
C ALA A 292 -12.58 -14.76 -9.95
N ARG A 293 -12.68 -15.80 -9.14
CA ARG A 293 -12.44 -17.19 -9.55
C ARG A 293 -13.44 -17.69 -10.60
N ASN A 294 -14.72 -17.33 -10.44
CA ASN A 294 -15.78 -17.67 -11.38
C ASN A 294 -15.73 -16.86 -12.69
N GLY A 295 -14.80 -15.91 -12.79
CA GLY A 295 -14.62 -15.07 -13.98
C GLY A 295 -15.66 -13.97 -14.13
N GLU A 296 -16.45 -13.67 -13.09
CA GLU A 296 -17.39 -12.55 -13.07
C GLU A 296 -16.62 -11.20 -13.03
N ILE A 297 -15.54 -11.16 -12.26
CA ILE A 297 -14.64 -10.02 -12.22
C ILE A 297 -13.64 -10.12 -13.37
N LYS A 298 -13.61 -9.07 -14.20
CA LYS A 298 -12.65 -8.92 -15.30
C LYS A 298 -11.47 -8.02 -14.94
N ILE A 299 -11.68 -7.09 -14.00
CA ILE A 299 -10.67 -6.13 -13.53
C ILE A 299 -10.67 -6.16 -12.01
N MET A 300 -9.57 -6.59 -11.40
CA MET A 300 -9.39 -6.55 -9.95
C MET A 300 -8.65 -5.28 -9.56
N LEU A 301 -9.28 -4.42 -8.75
CA LEU A 301 -8.69 -3.20 -8.20
C LEU A 301 -8.33 -3.38 -6.74
N GLY A 302 -7.19 -2.87 -6.32
CA GLY A 302 -6.83 -2.87 -4.90
C GLY A 302 -5.37 -2.52 -4.62
N PRO A 303 -4.96 -2.55 -3.35
CA PRO A 303 -3.57 -2.42 -2.96
C PRO A 303 -2.78 -3.71 -3.27
N ARG A 304 -1.55 -3.80 -2.79
CA ARG A 304 -0.65 -4.94 -3.03
C ARG A 304 -1.28 -6.33 -2.85
N SER A 305 -2.29 -6.48 -1.97
CA SER A 305 -2.97 -7.77 -1.76
C SER A 305 -3.82 -8.22 -2.94
N ALA A 306 -4.31 -7.30 -3.76
CA ALA A 306 -5.09 -7.62 -4.96
C ALA A 306 -4.25 -8.35 -6.03
N LEU A 307 -2.92 -8.29 -5.94
CA LEU A 307 -2.01 -9.01 -6.84
C LEU A 307 -2.25 -10.53 -6.86
N PHE A 308 -2.76 -11.09 -5.76
CA PHE A 308 -3.01 -12.53 -5.61
C PHE A 308 -4.46 -12.94 -5.88
N ALA A 309 -5.27 -12.07 -6.49
CA ALA A 309 -6.63 -12.40 -6.89
C ALA A 309 -6.64 -13.63 -7.83
N PRO A 310 -7.60 -14.56 -7.65
CA PRO A 310 -7.64 -15.82 -8.41
C PRO A 310 -8.22 -15.65 -9.81
N LEU A 311 -7.69 -14.70 -10.59
CA LEU A 311 -8.09 -14.46 -11.96
C LEU A 311 -7.63 -15.61 -12.86
N ALA A 312 -8.56 -16.09 -13.68
CA ALA A 312 -8.34 -17.30 -14.49
C ALA A 312 -7.44 -17.05 -15.71
N ASN A 313 -7.62 -15.91 -16.35
CA ASN A 313 -6.99 -15.58 -17.63
C ASN A 313 -6.37 -14.19 -17.57
N LEU A 314 -5.35 -14.04 -16.70
CA LEU A 314 -4.67 -12.76 -16.49
C LEU A 314 -3.97 -12.31 -17.78
N GLY A 315 -4.14 -11.05 -18.19
CA GLY A 315 -3.58 -10.49 -19.42
C GLY A 315 -2.70 -9.26 -19.20
N ILE A 316 -2.83 -8.58 -18.07
CA ILE A 316 -2.04 -7.39 -17.74
C ILE A 316 -2.03 -7.14 -16.23
N ILE A 317 -0.91 -6.62 -15.74
CA ILE A 317 -0.79 -6.06 -14.39
C ILE A 317 -0.38 -4.59 -14.51
N ILE A 318 -1.13 -3.71 -13.86
CA ILE A 318 -0.83 -2.27 -13.79
C ILE A 318 -0.58 -1.90 -12.34
N ILE A 319 0.49 -1.17 -12.06
CA ILE A 319 0.84 -0.65 -10.73
C ILE A 319 0.98 0.86 -10.85
N ASP A 320 0.01 1.59 -10.34
CA ASP A 320 0.07 3.05 -10.32
C ASP A 320 0.83 3.55 -9.08
N GLU A 321 1.50 4.68 -9.19
CA GLU A 321 2.40 5.24 -8.17
C GLU A 321 3.38 4.18 -7.63
N GLU A 322 4.10 3.49 -8.55
CA GLU A 322 4.94 2.32 -8.26
C GLU A 322 6.02 2.55 -7.18
N HIS A 323 6.41 3.81 -6.99
CA HIS A 323 7.39 4.26 -6.01
C HIS A 323 6.89 4.19 -4.55
N GLU A 324 5.61 3.94 -4.35
CA GLU A 324 5.00 3.99 -3.02
C GLU A 324 5.50 2.88 -2.10
N SER A 325 5.98 3.27 -0.92
CA SER A 325 6.51 2.34 0.09
C SER A 325 5.48 1.29 0.54
N SER A 326 4.18 1.58 0.39
CA SER A 326 3.09 0.67 0.74
C SER A 326 3.05 -0.61 -0.11
N TYR A 327 3.76 -0.67 -1.22
CA TYR A 327 3.90 -1.86 -2.04
C TYR A 327 4.84 -2.92 -1.44
N LYS A 328 5.66 -2.59 -0.44
CA LYS A 328 6.38 -3.55 0.39
C LYS A 328 5.50 -4.04 1.53
N SER A 329 5.45 -5.36 1.75
CA SER A 329 4.75 -5.95 2.89
C SER A 329 5.64 -5.95 4.13
N GLU A 330 5.12 -5.44 5.25
CA GLU A 330 5.77 -5.56 6.55
C GLU A 330 5.47 -6.91 7.25
N LEU A 331 4.40 -7.56 6.83
CA LEU A 331 4.00 -8.89 7.33
C LEU A 331 4.60 -9.99 6.45
N MET A 332 4.88 -11.14 7.06
CA MET A 332 5.35 -12.32 6.33
C MET A 332 4.28 -12.90 5.39
N PRO A 333 4.68 -13.19 4.14
CA PRO A 333 5.98 -12.94 3.52
C PRO A 333 6.17 -11.44 3.24
N LYS A 334 7.37 -10.92 3.54
CA LYS A 334 7.71 -9.51 3.33
C LYS A 334 8.00 -9.23 1.84
N PHE A 335 7.01 -9.46 0.97
CA PHE A 335 7.15 -9.30 -0.47
C PHE A 335 7.05 -7.84 -0.91
N HIS A 336 7.62 -7.53 -2.07
CA HIS A 336 7.43 -6.27 -2.80
C HIS A 336 6.55 -6.49 -4.02
N ALA A 337 5.48 -5.68 -4.16
CA ALA A 337 4.49 -5.90 -5.22
C ALA A 337 5.09 -5.73 -6.63
N VAL A 338 5.98 -4.75 -6.85
CA VAL A 338 6.63 -4.51 -8.15
C VAL A 338 7.50 -5.71 -8.55
N GLU A 339 8.36 -6.20 -7.64
CA GLU A 339 9.21 -7.38 -7.89
C GLU A 339 8.37 -8.64 -8.16
N THR A 340 7.30 -8.82 -7.36
CA THR A 340 6.38 -9.95 -7.50
C THR A 340 5.61 -9.89 -8.81
N ALA A 341 5.09 -8.71 -9.19
CA ALA A 341 4.40 -8.49 -10.45
C ALA A 341 5.34 -8.71 -11.65
N ALA A 342 6.59 -8.23 -11.59
CA ALA A 342 7.58 -8.48 -12.63
C ALA A 342 7.86 -9.99 -12.80
N LYS A 343 7.88 -10.75 -11.69
CA LYS A 343 8.00 -12.21 -11.74
C LYS A 343 6.72 -12.86 -12.31
N MET A 344 5.54 -12.38 -11.93
CA MET A 344 4.27 -12.83 -12.50
C MET A 344 4.23 -12.56 -14.02
N GLY A 345 4.64 -11.37 -14.46
CA GLY A 345 4.73 -11.04 -15.88
C GLY A 345 5.54 -12.06 -16.69
N LYS A 346 6.64 -12.57 -16.09
CA LYS A 346 7.45 -13.65 -16.70
C LYS A 346 6.79 -15.03 -16.65
N ILE A 347 6.05 -15.35 -15.58
CA ILE A 347 5.38 -16.64 -15.43
C ILE A 347 4.17 -16.75 -16.38
N TYR A 348 3.37 -15.67 -16.46
CA TYR A 348 2.14 -15.62 -17.25
C TYR A 348 2.35 -15.12 -18.68
N ASP A 349 3.58 -14.73 -19.06
CA ASP A 349 3.94 -14.09 -20.34
C ASP A 349 3.04 -12.89 -20.68
N ILE A 350 2.92 -11.95 -19.75
CA ILE A 350 2.06 -10.77 -19.83
C ILE A 350 2.84 -9.48 -19.51
N PRO A 351 2.37 -8.31 -20.00
CA PRO A 351 2.96 -7.02 -19.65
C PRO A 351 2.67 -6.65 -18.21
N VAL A 352 3.63 -5.94 -17.61
CA VAL A 352 3.51 -5.25 -16.33
C VAL A 352 3.78 -3.77 -16.55
N ILE A 353 2.81 -2.92 -16.26
CA ILE A 353 2.92 -1.47 -16.42
C ILE A 353 3.15 -0.85 -15.05
N LEU A 354 4.26 -0.17 -14.89
CA LEU A 354 4.63 0.61 -13.70
C LEU A 354 4.42 2.08 -14.01
N GLY A 355 3.43 2.70 -13.39
CA GLY A 355 3.12 4.12 -13.60
C GLY A 355 3.58 4.98 -12.46
N SER A 356 4.23 6.11 -12.76
CA SER A 356 4.63 7.11 -11.77
C SER A 356 4.92 8.46 -12.41
N ALA A 357 4.72 9.54 -11.66
CA ALA A 357 5.27 10.85 -12.02
C ALA A 357 6.74 10.97 -11.58
N THR A 358 7.07 10.31 -10.48
CA THR A 358 8.37 10.30 -9.82
C THR A 358 8.78 8.85 -9.55
N PRO A 359 9.21 8.10 -10.58
CA PRO A 359 9.58 6.70 -10.43
C PRO A 359 10.58 6.48 -9.30
N SER A 360 10.59 5.26 -8.73
CA SER A 360 11.66 4.87 -7.83
C SER A 360 13.00 4.87 -8.56
N VAL A 361 14.06 5.24 -7.85
CA VAL A 361 15.43 5.27 -8.41
C VAL A 361 15.81 3.91 -8.96
N GLU A 362 15.39 2.84 -8.30
CA GLU A 362 15.63 1.47 -8.73
C GLU A 362 14.92 1.16 -10.07
N SER A 363 13.62 1.49 -10.20
CA SER A 363 12.87 1.25 -11.45
C SER A 363 13.43 2.05 -12.61
N TYR A 364 13.80 3.30 -12.37
CA TYR A 364 14.38 4.16 -13.39
C TYR A 364 15.78 3.68 -13.82
N TYR A 365 16.60 3.24 -12.87
CA TYR A 365 17.89 2.62 -13.16
C TYR A 365 17.74 1.36 -14.01
N TYR A 366 16.79 0.47 -13.67
CA TYR A 366 16.52 -0.73 -14.46
C TYR A 366 16.02 -0.42 -15.87
N ALA A 367 15.30 0.68 -16.05
CA ALA A 367 14.91 1.16 -17.36
C ALA A 367 16.13 1.64 -18.17
N GLY A 368 17.05 2.37 -17.56
CA GLY A 368 18.32 2.77 -18.17
C GLY A 368 19.22 1.58 -18.54
N GLN A 369 19.13 0.46 -17.82
CA GLN A 369 19.82 -0.78 -18.15
C GLN A 369 19.08 -1.68 -19.18
N GLY A 370 17.96 -1.22 -19.73
CA GLY A 370 17.16 -2.00 -20.69
C GLY A 370 16.39 -3.19 -20.10
N ARG A 371 16.35 -3.32 -18.76
CA ARG A 371 15.54 -4.36 -18.09
C ARG A 371 14.06 -4.02 -18.11
N PHE A 372 13.73 -2.73 -18.03
CA PHE A 372 12.38 -2.17 -18.19
C PHE A 372 12.36 -1.30 -19.45
N ARG A 373 11.19 -1.17 -20.08
CA ARG A 373 11.00 -0.27 -21.21
C ARG A 373 10.48 1.07 -20.72
N LEU A 374 11.24 2.13 -20.91
CA LEU A 374 10.86 3.48 -20.49
C LEU A 374 9.93 4.13 -21.51
N HIS A 375 8.80 4.63 -21.02
CA HIS A 375 7.88 5.49 -21.77
C HIS A 375 7.70 6.80 -21.02
N GLN A 376 7.82 7.92 -21.72
CA GLN A 376 7.74 9.25 -21.10
C GLN A 376 6.54 10.01 -21.64
N LEU A 377 5.81 10.66 -20.74
CA LEU A 377 4.66 11.50 -21.01
C LEU A 377 4.86 12.85 -20.32
N GLU A 378 5.44 13.78 -21.05
CA GLU A 378 5.92 15.07 -20.55
C GLU A 378 4.88 16.20 -20.69
N GLU A 379 3.82 15.95 -21.45
CA GLU A 379 2.76 16.92 -21.68
C GLU A 379 1.61 16.72 -20.68
N LYS A 380 1.05 17.80 -20.13
CA LYS A 380 -0.18 17.76 -19.35
C LYS A 380 -1.37 17.49 -20.28
N ALA A 381 -2.32 16.66 -19.82
CA ALA A 381 -3.55 16.36 -20.58
C ALA A 381 -4.52 17.55 -20.61
N LEU A 382 -4.47 18.42 -19.62
CA LEU A 382 -5.25 19.65 -19.51
C LEU A 382 -4.31 20.83 -19.36
N THR A 383 -4.68 21.98 -19.90
CA THR A 383 -3.98 23.25 -19.71
C THR A 383 -4.27 23.78 -18.31
N ASP A 384 -3.52 23.29 -17.32
CA ASP A 384 -3.53 23.88 -15.99
C ASP A 384 -2.80 25.22 -16.01
N GLN A 385 -3.23 26.13 -15.13
CA GLN A 385 -2.49 27.37 -14.91
C GLN A 385 -1.10 27.08 -14.31
N PRO A 386 -0.08 27.90 -14.60
CA PRO A 386 1.24 27.74 -14.02
C PRO A 386 1.17 27.82 -12.49
N VAL A 387 1.96 27.00 -11.83
CA VAL A 387 2.14 27.02 -10.38
C VAL A 387 3.40 27.81 -10.07
N GLU A 388 3.25 28.89 -9.32
CA GLU A 388 4.38 29.65 -8.81
C GLU A 388 4.96 28.94 -7.60
N THR A 389 6.27 28.67 -7.59
CA THR A 389 6.94 27.93 -6.53
C THR A 389 7.92 28.81 -5.78
N HIS A 390 7.80 28.85 -4.45
CA HIS A 390 8.60 29.67 -3.55
C HIS A 390 9.43 28.79 -2.62
N LEU A 391 10.76 28.98 -2.64
CA LEU A 391 11.67 28.33 -1.69
C LEU A 391 11.99 29.29 -0.55
N ILE A 392 11.53 28.99 0.65
CA ILE A 392 11.70 29.83 1.82
C ILE A 392 12.84 29.31 2.69
N ASP A 393 13.88 30.13 2.84
CA ASP A 393 14.98 29.87 3.77
C ASP A 393 14.58 30.30 5.19
N MET A 394 14.20 29.34 6.03
CA MET A 394 13.81 29.59 7.41
C MET A 394 14.94 30.12 8.30
N ARG A 395 16.21 30.07 7.84
CA ARG A 395 17.35 30.70 8.52
C ARG A 395 17.27 32.21 8.40
N GLN A 396 16.85 32.71 7.23
CA GLN A 396 16.66 34.15 6.97
C GLN A 396 15.43 34.67 7.72
N GLU A 397 14.33 33.92 7.76
CA GLU A 397 13.15 34.25 8.58
C GLU A 397 13.53 34.42 10.05
N LEU A 398 14.33 33.48 10.60
CA LEU A 398 14.81 33.58 11.99
C LEU A 398 15.74 34.80 12.20
N ALA A 399 16.63 35.09 11.25
CA ALA A 399 17.52 36.26 11.33
C ALA A 399 16.73 37.58 11.26
N GLY A 400 15.62 37.62 10.50
CA GLY A 400 14.66 38.71 10.47
C GLY A 400 13.73 38.83 11.69
N GLY A 401 13.91 37.93 12.70
CA GLY A 401 13.13 37.94 13.94
C GLY A 401 11.85 37.11 13.91
N ASN A 402 11.50 36.47 12.79
CA ASN A 402 10.35 35.58 12.71
C ASN A 402 10.64 34.24 13.41
N ARG A 403 9.93 33.99 14.53
CA ARG A 403 10.01 32.72 15.28
C ARG A 403 8.81 31.80 15.09
N SER A 404 7.89 32.20 14.19
CA SER A 404 6.72 31.39 13.81
C SER A 404 7.13 30.13 13.05
N PHE A 405 6.22 29.17 12.99
CA PHE A 405 6.34 28.03 12.08
C PHE A 405 5.93 28.38 10.65
N LEU A 406 5.25 29.51 10.45
CA LEU A 406 4.94 30.08 9.14
C LEU A 406 5.95 31.19 8.82
N SER A 407 6.47 31.17 7.61
CA SER A 407 7.18 32.31 7.04
C SER A 407 6.21 33.47 6.80
N ALA A 408 6.72 34.69 6.75
CA ALA A 408 5.90 35.88 6.49
C ALA A 408 5.19 35.78 5.13
N GLU A 409 5.89 35.29 4.11
CA GLU A 409 5.36 35.14 2.75
C GLU A 409 4.24 34.09 2.67
N LEU A 410 4.42 32.91 3.27
CA LEU A 410 3.37 31.89 3.33
C LEU A 410 2.14 32.36 4.11
N GLU A 411 2.35 33.08 5.20
CA GLU A 411 1.27 33.63 6.01
C GLU A 411 0.44 34.65 5.21
N GLN A 412 1.09 35.51 4.46
CA GLN A 412 0.42 36.47 3.58
C GLN A 412 -0.38 35.74 2.48
N ALA A 413 0.20 34.70 1.87
CA ALA A 413 -0.48 33.90 0.85
C ALA A 413 -1.71 33.18 1.40
N ILE A 414 -1.62 32.59 2.61
CA ILE A 414 -2.77 31.98 3.30
C ILE A 414 -3.87 33.00 3.52
N SER A 415 -3.56 34.14 4.11
CA SER A 415 -4.53 35.22 4.39
C SER A 415 -5.21 35.72 3.10
N GLY A 416 -4.43 35.88 2.03
CA GLY A 416 -4.94 36.27 0.71
C GLY A 416 -5.87 35.25 0.09
N ALA A 417 -5.54 33.95 0.16
CA ALA A 417 -6.38 32.88 -0.36
C ALA A 417 -7.71 32.79 0.41
N LEU A 418 -7.66 32.86 1.73
CA LEU A 418 -8.86 32.82 2.57
C LEU A 418 -9.78 34.03 2.33
N ALA A 419 -9.21 35.22 2.11
CA ALA A 419 -9.98 36.42 1.75
C ALA A 419 -10.71 36.28 0.40
N ARG A 420 -10.12 35.51 -0.56
CA ARG A 420 -10.75 35.19 -1.85
C ARG A 420 -11.69 33.98 -1.79
N ARG A 421 -11.98 33.44 -0.60
CA ARG A 421 -12.76 32.20 -0.38
C ARG A 421 -12.15 30.99 -1.10
N GLU A 422 -10.83 30.86 -1.01
CA GLU A 422 -10.08 29.75 -1.58
C GLU A 422 -9.59 28.81 -0.49
N GLN A 423 -9.07 27.66 -0.89
CA GLN A 423 -8.62 26.62 0.01
C GLN A 423 -7.10 26.55 0.08
N VAL A 424 -6.61 26.15 1.25
CA VAL A 424 -5.17 26.03 1.53
C VAL A 424 -4.86 24.62 2.02
N ILE A 425 -3.78 24.03 1.53
CA ILE A 425 -3.25 22.76 2.05
C ILE A 425 -1.88 22.98 2.70
N LEU A 426 -1.74 22.55 3.96
CA LEU A 426 -0.49 22.64 4.72
C LEU A 426 0.01 21.25 5.06
N LEU A 427 1.17 20.88 4.52
CA LEU A 427 1.84 19.63 4.81
C LEU A 427 2.83 19.81 5.96
N ASN A 428 2.67 19.01 7.02
CA ASN A 428 3.70 18.84 8.05
C ASN A 428 4.13 17.36 8.05
N ASN A 429 5.29 17.08 7.47
CA ASN A 429 5.77 15.72 7.23
C ASN A 429 6.25 15.05 8.53
N ARG A 430 5.33 14.80 9.47
CA ARG A 430 5.64 14.07 10.70
C ARG A 430 5.25 12.60 10.54
N ARG A 431 6.10 11.78 9.95
CA ARG A 431 6.09 10.33 10.13
C ARG A 431 7.30 9.94 10.96
N GLY A 432 7.06 9.26 12.09
CA GLY A 432 8.09 8.64 12.91
C GLY A 432 8.67 9.54 13.99
N TYR A 433 9.32 8.88 14.93
CA TYR A 433 9.94 9.46 16.13
C TYR A 433 11.36 9.97 15.90
N ALA A 434 11.87 9.93 14.66
CA ALA A 434 13.24 10.38 14.38
C ALA A 434 13.37 11.88 14.68
N LYS A 435 13.96 12.15 15.81
CA LYS A 435 14.30 13.49 16.24
C LYS A 435 15.75 13.72 15.82
N PHE A 436 15.98 14.41 14.73
CA PHE A 436 17.31 14.93 14.48
C PHE A 436 17.51 16.27 15.16
N VAL A 437 18.75 16.61 15.46
CA VAL A 437 19.12 17.90 15.99
C VAL A 437 19.69 18.74 14.88
N SER A 438 19.11 19.93 14.66
CA SER A 438 19.61 20.90 13.68
C SER A 438 19.86 22.26 14.29
N CYS A 439 20.80 22.97 13.70
CA CYS A 439 21.03 24.37 14.01
C CYS A 439 20.10 25.26 13.18
N ARG A 440 19.21 25.97 13.84
CA ARG A 440 18.26 26.86 13.15
C ARG A 440 18.92 28.11 12.53
N LYS A 441 20.17 28.43 12.93
CA LYS A 441 20.91 29.57 12.38
C LYS A 441 21.62 29.22 11.08
N CYS A 442 22.29 28.06 10.98
CA CYS A 442 23.10 27.70 9.80
C CYS A 442 22.65 26.43 9.08
N GLY A 443 21.61 25.74 9.56
CA GLY A 443 21.12 24.50 8.95
C GLY A 443 21.94 23.23 9.29
N PHE A 444 23.01 23.33 10.08
CA PHE A 444 23.85 22.18 10.43
C PHE A 444 23.01 21.04 11.03
N VAL A 445 23.27 19.82 10.57
CA VAL A 445 22.71 18.58 11.10
C VAL A 445 23.83 17.59 11.40
N TYR A 446 23.74 16.89 12.54
CA TYR A 446 24.70 15.84 12.87
C TYR A 446 24.57 14.65 11.95
N GLN A 447 25.69 14.24 11.34
CA GLN A 447 25.79 13.07 10.46
C GLN A 447 26.71 12.02 11.05
N CYS A 448 26.47 10.77 10.72
CA CYS A 448 27.34 9.65 11.04
C CYS A 448 28.62 9.72 10.16
N PRO A 449 29.83 9.62 10.74
CA PRO A 449 31.05 9.69 9.95
C PRO A 449 31.24 8.48 9.02
N ASP A 450 30.64 7.32 9.37
CA ASP A 450 30.82 6.08 8.62
C ASP A 450 29.70 5.84 7.59
N CYS A 451 28.46 6.29 7.89
CA CYS A 451 27.28 6.01 7.06
C CYS A 451 26.79 7.24 6.30
N GLU A 452 27.28 8.44 6.64
CA GLU A 452 26.83 9.75 6.12
C GLU A 452 25.32 10.02 6.34
N LEU A 453 24.64 9.18 7.13
CA LEU A 453 23.24 9.36 7.49
C LEU A 453 23.11 10.31 8.68
N PRO A 454 21.99 11.04 8.79
CA PRO A 454 21.68 11.85 9.94
C PRO A 454 21.62 11.01 11.22
N LEU A 455 22.16 11.54 12.33
CA LEU A 455 22.07 10.90 13.64
C LEU A 455 20.72 11.18 14.28
N THR A 456 20.11 10.15 14.87
CA THR A 456 18.86 10.24 15.60
C THR A 456 19.12 10.64 17.05
N TYR A 457 18.38 11.63 17.53
CA TYR A 457 18.46 12.10 18.93
C TYR A 457 17.63 11.23 19.87
N HIS A 458 18.29 10.71 20.90
CA HIS A 458 17.67 10.00 22.01
C HIS A 458 17.70 10.90 23.27
N LYS A 459 16.55 10.97 23.95
CA LYS A 459 16.43 11.79 25.16
C LYS A 459 17.02 11.07 26.39
N GLU A 460 16.95 9.74 26.37
CA GLU A 460 17.45 8.87 27.46
C GLU A 460 18.13 7.65 26.85
N PRO A 461 19.46 7.58 26.88
CA PRO A 461 20.42 8.64 27.28
C PRO A 461 20.42 9.82 26.30
N GLU A 462 20.82 11.01 26.76
CA GLU A 462 20.87 12.22 25.91
C GLU A 462 22.04 12.14 24.92
N GLU A 463 21.83 11.42 23.82
CA GLU A 463 22.84 11.17 22.79
C GLU A 463 22.26 11.18 21.38
N MET A 464 23.16 11.33 20.41
CA MET A 464 22.90 11.20 18.98
C MET A 464 23.42 9.84 18.51
N MET A 465 22.59 9.00 17.89
CA MET A 465 22.93 7.64 17.49
C MET A 465 22.65 7.38 16.01
N CYS A 466 23.52 6.61 15.37
CA CYS A 466 23.27 6.02 14.06
C CYS A 466 22.64 4.63 14.22
N HIS A 467 21.44 4.43 13.74
CA HIS A 467 20.75 3.13 13.81
C HIS A 467 21.24 2.10 12.78
N HIS A 468 22.17 2.50 11.90
CA HIS A 468 22.80 1.59 10.96
C HIS A 468 24.04 0.91 11.54
N CYS A 469 25.02 1.70 11.99
CA CYS A 469 26.29 1.16 12.46
C CYS A 469 26.45 1.17 13.98
N GLY A 470 25.57 1.85 14.71
CA GLY A 470 25.63 1.98 16.16
C GLY A 470 26.55 3.12 16.64
N PHE A 471 27.14 3.92 15.75
CA PHE A 471 27.91 5.10 16.16
C PHE A 471 27.08 6.02 17.04
N SER A 472 27.61 6.47 18.18
CA SER A 472 26.94 7.43 19.06
C SER A 472 27.87 8.56 19.48
N ARG A 473 27.27 9.70 19.79
CA ARG A 473 27.96 10.87 20.35
C ARG A 473 27.01 11.70 21.18
N SER A 474 27.55 12.41 22.18
CA SER A 474 26.78 13.34 23.01
C SER A 474 26.36 14.59 22.23
N VAL A 475 25.22 15.18 22.60
CA VAL A 475 24.72 16.46 22.07
C VAL A 475 25.53 17.61 22.67
N GLN A 476 26.02 18.51 21.82
CA GLN A 476 26.69 19.73 22.25
C GLN A 476 25.66 20.83 22.56
N ARG A 477 26.00 21.74 23.47
CA ARG A 477 25.14 22.89 23.82
C ARG A 477 25.12 23.97 22.72
N THR A 478 26.19 24.05 21.93
CA THR A 478 26.37 25.00 20.83
C THR A 478 26.64 24.29 19.52
N CYS A 479 26.26 24.91 18.42
CA CYS A 479 26.47 24.36 17.08
C CYS A 479 27.97 24.20 16.77
N PRO A 480 28.43 23.01 16.39
CA PRO A 480 29.84 22.80 16.03
C PRO A 480 30.28 23.59 14.80
N SER A 481 29.35 23.96 13.91
CA SER A 481 29.63 24.69 12.67
C SER A 481 29.68 26.21 12.85
N CYS A 482 28.76 26.81 13.63
CA CYS A 482 28.64 28.28 13.72
C CYS A 482 28.63 28.82 15.15
N GLY A 483 28.84 28.02 16.20
CA GLY A 483 28.86 28.41 17.60
C GLY A 483 27.51 28.86 18.18
N SER A 484 26.45 28.81 17.40
CA SER A 484 25.10 29.30 17.84
C SER A 484 24.48 28.38 18.90
N PRO A 485 23.75 28.94 19.91
CA PRO A 485 23.01 28.15 20.88
C PRO A 485 21.66 27.60 20.34
N TYR A 486 21.32 27.89 19.09
CA TYR A 486 20.04 27.51 18.49
C TYR A 486 20.04 26.07 17.93
N LEU A 487 20.71 25.13 18.60
CA LEU A 487 20.58 23.70 18.37
C LEU A 487 19.31 23.18 19.04
N LYS A 488 18.39 22.63 18.27
CA LYS A 488 17.14 22.05 18.81
C LYS A 488 16.77 20.77 18.07
N ALA A 489 16.19 19.85 18.82
CA ALA A 489 15.48 18.70 18.21
C ALA A 489 14.32 19.22 17.33
N PHE A 490 14.27 18.76 16.11
CA PHE A 490 13.32 19.22 15.11
C PHE A 490 11.96 18.53 15.28
N GLY A 491 10.87 19.24 15.17
CA GLY A 491 9.53 18.69 15.02
C GLY A 491 8.44 19.39 15.83
N MET A 492 7.46 19.97 15.12
CA MET A 492 6.20 20.43 15.68
C MET A 492 5.08 19.49 15.25
N GLY A 493 4.23 19.05 16.18
CA GLY A 493 3.13 18.15 15.88
C GLY A 493 1.98 18.84 15.16
N THR A 494 1.29 18.14 14.27
CA THR A 494 0.10 18.63 13.56
C THR A 494 -0.98 19.18 14.49
N GLN A 495 -1.14 18.60 15.69
CA GLN A 495 -2.06 19.10 16.72
C GLN A 495 -1.71 20.53 17.22
N LYS A 496 -0.40 20.80 17.42
CA LYS A 496 0.03 22.12 17.87
C LYS A 496 -0.20 23.15 16.76
N ILE A 497 0.14 22.79 15.53
CA ILE A 497 -0.08 23.67 14.36
C ILE A 497 -1.57 23.95 14.15
N GLU A 498 -2.42 22.92 14.27
CA GLU A 498 -3.88 23.07 14.21
C GLU A 498 -4.40 24.09 15.22
N LYS A 499 -3.94 24.00 16.47
CA LYS A 499 -4.34 24.95 17.54
C LYS A 499 -3.91 26.38 17.22
N GLU A 500 -2.66 26.57 16.76
CA GLU A 500 -2.16 27.90 16.42
C GLU A 500 -2.90 28.48 15.20
N LEU A 501 -3.23 27.67 14.18
CA LEU A 501 -4.02 28.10 13.03
C LEU A 501 -5.46 28.49 13.42
N LYS A 502 -6.12 27.75 14.32
CA LYS A 502 -7.46 28.08 14.81
C LYS A 502 -7.49 29.39 15.61
N ILE A 503 -6.42 29.70 16.35
CA ILE A 503 -6.29 30.98 17.05
C ILE A 503 -6.10 32.13 16.04
N LYS A 504 -5.30 31.90 15.00
CA LYS A 504 -4.95 32.92 14.02
C LYS A 504 -6.08 33.18 13.00
N TYR A 505 -6.84 32.15 12.64
CA TYR A 505 -7.93 32.20 11.66
C TYR A 505 -9.22 31.65 12.28
N PRO A 506 -9.84 32.35 13.26
CA PRO A 506 -10.97 31.81 14.04
C PRO A 506 -12.21 31.55 13.20
N GLU A 507 -12.44 32.33 12.13
CA GLU A 507 -13.58 32.20 11.24
C GLU A 507 -13.41 31.13 10.14
N THR A 508 -12.20 30.52 10.05
CA THR A 508 -11.87 29.59 8.96
C THR A 508 -11.91 28.14 9.45
N PRO A 509 -12.60 27.23 8.75
CA PRO A 509 -12.51 25.80 9.03
C PRO A 509 -11.06 25.29 8.90
N VAL A 510 -10.49 24.76 10.00
CA VAL A 510 -9.17 24.11 10.01
C VAL A 510 -9.38 22.61 10.24
N ILE A 511 -9.18 21.83 9.19
CA ILE A 511 -9.39 20.38 9.18
C ILE A 511 -8.04 19.67 9.28
N ARG A 512 -7.89 18.81 10.32
CA ARG A 512 -6.67 18.02 10.49
C ARG A 512 -6.84 16.60 10.01
N MET A 513 -5.89 16.15 9.18
CA MET A 513 -5.80 14.78 8.67
C MET A 513 -4.46 14.15 9.01
N ASP A 514 -4.45 13.29 10.00
CA ASP A 514 -3.34 12.43 10.36
C ASP A 514 -3.86 11.04 10.79
N HIS A 515 -2.94 10.10 11.03
CA HIS A 515 -3.29 8.73 11.40
C HIS A 515 -4.19 8.66 12.64
N ASP A 516 -3.99 9.56 13.62
CA ASP A 516 -4.77 9.54 14.87
C ASP A 516 -6.19 10.06 14.67
N SER A 517 -6.34 11.04 13.79
CA SER A 517 -7.63 11.68 13.48
C SER A 517 -8.51 10.91 12.50
N THR A 518 -7.99 9.84 11.87
CA THR A 518 -8.66 9.08 10.79
C THR A 518 -8.82 7.59 11.09
N ARG A 519 -8.76 7.17 12.36
CA ARG A 519 -8.83 5.75 12.78
C ARG A 519 -10.15 5.05 12.50
N THR A 520 -11.25 5.78 12.30
CA THR A 520 -12.56 5.19 11.99
C THR A 520 -12.64 4.74 10.53
N LYS A 521 -13.44 3.70 10.24
CA LYS A 521 -13.57 3.06 8.91
C LYS A 521 -13.81 4.05 7.75
N HIS A 522 -14.50 5.19 8.01
CA HIS A 522 -14.82 6.23 7.05
C HIS A 522 -14.29 7.63 7.43
N GLY A 523 -13.52 7.74 8.51
CA GLY A 523 -13.05 9.02 9.02
C GLY A 523 -12.18 9.82 8.05
N HIS A 524 -11.43 9.14 7.21
CA HIS A 524 -10.64 9.75 6.14
C HIS A 524 -11.55 10.39 5.07
N ASP A 525 -12.51 9.64 4.56
CA ASP A 525 -13.38 10.09 3.46
C ASP A 525 -14.33 11.19 3.91
N LEU A 526 -14.83 11.14 5.15
CA LEU A 526 -15.69 12.18 5.73
C LEU A 526 -14.98 13.53 5.83
N LYS A 527 -13.74 13.56 6.31
CA LYS A 527 -12.94 14.79 6.41
C LYS A 527 -12.59 15.37 5.06
N LEU A 528 -12.33 14.52 4.07
CA LEU A 528 -12.11 14.98 2.70
C LEU A 528 -13.36 15.59 2.09
N GLN A 529 -14.52 14.97 2.32
CA GLN A 529 -15.80 15.53 1.87
C GLN A 529 -16.13 16.84 2.60
N GLU A 530 -15.83 16.95 3.90
CA GLU A 530 -15.98 18.17 4.67
C GLU A 530 -15.13 19.29 4.04
N PHE A 531 -13.84 19.03 3.78
CA PHE A 531 -12.98 20.01 3.14
C PHE A 531 -13.42 20.34 1.71
N ALA A 532 -13.81 19.35 0.91
CA ALA A 532 -14.25 19.55 -0.48
C ALA A 532 -15.53 20.41 -0.59
N ARG A 533 -16.41 20.34 0.43
CA ARG A 533 -17.67 21.13 0.48
C ARG A 533 -17.47 22.54 1.03
N ALA A 534 -16.37 22.77 1.73
CA ALA A 534 -16.07 24.09 2.29
C ALA A 534 -15.73 25.08 1.17
N GLU A 535 -16.35 26.27 1.14
CA GLU A 535 -16.00 27.33 0.19
C GLU A 535 -14.57 27.82 0.41
N SER A 536 -14.14 27.92 1.68
CA SER A 536 -12.75 28.21 2.06
C SER A 536 -12.36 27.37 3.26
N GLY A 537 -11.07 27.13 3.47
CA GLY A 537 -10.60 26.37 4.62
C GLY A 537 -9.12 25.99 4.52
N ILE A 538 -8.59 25.54 5.65
CA ILE A 538 -7.20 25.06 5.75
C ILE A 538 -7.24 23.56 6.04
N LEU A 539 -6.67 22.75 5.15
CA LEU A 539 -6.41 21.33 5.38
C LEU A 539 -4.96 21.17 5.84
N ILE A 540 -4.77 20.71 7.08
CA ILE A 540 -3.44 20.39 7.60
C ILE A 540 -3.29 18.89 7.81
N GLY A 541 -2.16 18.33 7.42
CA GLY A 541 -1.93 16.91 7.66
C GLY A 541 -0.51 16.44 7.34
N THR A 542 -0.37 15.12 7.40
CA THR A 542 0.86 14.42 7.04
C THR A 542 0.81 13.98 5.57
N GLN A 543 1.70 13.10 5.13
CA GLN A 543 1.75 12.58 3.75
C GLN A 543 0.40 12.06 3.19
N MET A 544 -0.60 11.81 4.04
CA MET A 544 -1.94 11.39 3.61
C MET A 544 -2.65 12.44 2.75
N ILE A 545 -2.38 13.74 2.97
CA ILE A 545 -2.99 14.83 2.21
C ILE A 545 -2.30 15.09 0.86
N ALA A 546 -1.10 14.53 0.67
CA ALA A 546 -0.38 14.64 -0.59
C ALA A 546 -0.91 13.70 -1.69
N LYS A 547 -1.79 12.73 -1.34
CA LYS A 547 -2.12 11.59 -2.20
C LYS A 547 -3.62 11.54 -2.56
N GLY A 548 -3.91 11.24 -3.84
CA GLY A 548 -5.24 10.86 -4.30
C GLY A 548 -6.35 11.91 -4.22
N LEU A 549 -6.04 13.16 -3.92
CA LEU A 549 -7.01 14.23 -3.73
C LEU A 549 -7.02 15.17 -4.93
N ASP A 550 -8.22 15.54 -5.37
CA ASP A 550 -8.44 16.51 -6.43
C ASP A 550 -9.39 17.60 -5.92
N PHE A 551 -8.81 18.75 -5.56
CA PHE A 551 -9.56 19.90 -5.08
C PHE A 551 -9.36 21.06 -6.05
N HIS A 552 -10.45 21.50 -6.68
CA HIS A 552 -10.41 22.57 -7.70
C HIS A 552 -10.22 23.98 -7.10
N ASN A 553 -10.48 24.16 -5.80
CA ASN A 553 -10.41 25.45 -5.12
C ASN A 553 -9.13 25.66 -4.30
N VAL A 554 -8.17 24.73 -4.37
CA VAL A 554 -6.88 24.86 -3.68
C VAL A 554 -5.93 25.69 -4.52
N THR A 555 -5.60 26.88 -4.01
CA THR A 555 -4.69 27.84 -4.66
C THR A 555 -3.37 27.99 -3.93
N VAL A 556 -3.29 27.66 -2.63
CA VAL A 556 -2.05 27.74 -1.84
C VAL A 556 -1.73 26.37 -1.23
N VAL A 557 -0.49 25.96 -1.44
CA VAL A 557 0.07 24.75 -0.80
C VAL A 557 1.34 25.13 -0.05
N GLY A 558 1.42 24.78 1.23
CA GLY A 558 2.59 25.01 2.08
C GLY A 558 3.19 23.70 2.60
N VAL A 559 4.49 23.48 2.39
CA VAL A 559 5.25 22.41 3.06
C VAL A 559 6.04 23.04 4.20
N LEU A 560 5.58 22.79 5.45
CA LEU A 560 6.03 23.56 6.62
C LEU A 560 7.43 23.17 7.12
N ALA A 561 7.88 21.96 6.82
CA ALA A 561 9.15 21.45 7.35
C ALA A 561 9.71 20.36 6.40
N VAL A 562 10.29 20.78 5.30
CA VAL A 562 10.91 19.88 4.30
C VAL A 562 12.00 19.02 4.94
N ASP A 563 12.79 19.61 5.82
CA ASP A 563 13.92 18.97 6.51
C ASP A 563 13.54 17.70 7.29
N GLN A 564 12.30 17.58 7.75
CA GLN A 564 11.83 16.35 8.43
C GLN A 564 11.84 15.13 7.51
N GLY A 565 11.71 15.31 6.21
CA GLY A 565 11.83 14.25 5.23
C GLY A 565 13.27 13.94 4.86
N LEU A 566 14.11 14.98 4.77
CA LEU A 566 15.50 14.88 4.34
C LEU A 566 16.39 14.17 5.37
N TYR A 567 16.16 14.44 6.66
CA TYR A 567 17.05 14.01 7.73
C TYR A 567 16.47 12.84 8.51
N THR A 568 16.11 11.78 7.77
CA THR A 568 15.79 10.46 8.33
C THR A 568 16.98 9.51 8.16
N ASP A 569 17.05 8.49 8.99
CA ASP A 569 18.09 7.45 8.97
C ASP A 569 17.92 6.41 7.84
N ASP A 570 17.41 6.83 6.69
CA ASP A 570 17.20 5.99 5.51
C ASP A 570 17.85 6.65 4.29
N PHE A 571 18.63 5.90 3.54
CA PHE A 571 19.29 6.38 2.33
C PHE A 571 18.32 6.89 1.25
N ARG A 572 17.02 6.55 1.34
CA ARG A 572 15.95 7.03 0.46
C ARG A 572 15.34 8.37 0.91
N ALA A 573 15.88 9.01 1.94
CA ALA A 573 15.32 10.25 2.50
C ALA A 573 15.19 11.35 1.43
N GLY A 574 16.24 11.56 0.63
CA GLY A 574 16.24 12.51 -0.49
C GLY A 574 15.17 12.18 -1.53
N GLU A 575 15.08 10.92 -1.95
CA GLU A 575 14.09 10.44 -2.91
C GLU A 575 12.65 10.66 -2.42
N ARG A 576 12.35 10.23 -1.20
CA ARG A 576 11.01 10.40 -0.62
C ARG A 576 10.62 11.88 -0.47
N THR A 577 11.61 12.72 -0.14
CA THR A 577 11.37 14.16 -0.04
C THR A 577 11.08 14.76 -1.40
N PHE A 578 11.89 14.46 -2.42
CA PHE A 578 11.64 14.89 -3.80
C PHE A 578 10.24 14.47 -4.29
N GLN A 579 9.88 13.20 -4.10
CA GLN A 579 8.58 12.65 -4.50
C GLN A 579 7.43 13.41 -3.82
N LEU A 580 7.55 13.64 -2.50
CA LEU A 580 6.55 14.36 -1.72
C LEU A 580 6.38 15.81 -2.17
N LEU A 581 7.48 16.52 -2.40
CA LEU A 581 7.46 17.91 -2.88
C LEU A 581 6.78 18.01 -4.25
N THR A 582 7.17 17.13 -5.19
CA THR A 582 6.57 17.08 -6.53
C THR A 582 5.07 16.79 -6.47
N GLN A 583 4.65 15.84 -5.62
CA GLN A 583 3.24 15.53 -5.42
C GLN A 583 2.45 16.70 -4.82
N MET A 584 3.03 17.42 -3.87
CA MET A 584 2.39 18.57 -3.22
C MET A 584 2.23 19.75 -4.17
N ILE A 585 3.27 20.11 -4.91
CA ILE A 585 3.21 21.17 -5.92
C ILE A 585 2.13 20.86 -6.97
N GLY A 586 2.03 19.61 -7.40
CA GLY A 586 1.00 19.14 -8.34
C GLY A 586 -0.44 19.16 -7.79
N ARG A 587 -0.70 19.58 -6.55
CA ARG A 587 -2.06 19.71 -5.98
C ARG A 587 -2.68 21.08 -6.16
N THR A 588 -1.90 22.10 -6.48
CA THR A 588 -2.39 23.46 -6.72
C THR A 588 -2.43 23.80 -8.21
N GLY A 589 -3.08 24.88 -8.57
CA GLY A 589 -3.20 25.33 -9.96
C GLY A 589 -4.24 24.58 -10.80
N ARG A 590 -5.17 23.85 -10.15
CA ARG A 590 -6.28 23.12 -10.79
C ARG A 590 -7.54 23.99 -10.85
N GLY A 591 -8.46 23.65 -11.75
CA GLY A 591 -9.71 24.39 -11.89
C GLY A 591 -9.56 25.78 -12.50
N GLY A 592 -8.48 26.05 -13.26
CA GLY A 592 -8.28 27.31 -14.00
C GLY A 592 -7.79 28.49 -13.15
N LYS A 593 -7.47 28.27 -11.86
CA LYS A 593 -6.91 29.30 -10.97
C LYS A 593 -5.38 29.18 -10.89
N PRO A 594 -4.62 30.29 -10.81
CA PRO A 594 -3.18 30.23 -10.57
C PRO A 594 -2.90 29.64 -9.18
N GLY A 595 -1.88 28.80 -9.08
CA GLY A 595 -1.50 28.16 -7.84
C GLY A 595 -0.17 28.67 -7.30
N GLN A 596 -0.01 28.67 -5.97
CA GLN A 596 1.23 29.00 -5.30
C GLN A 596 1.65 27.85 -4.37
N ALA A 597 2.92 27.47 -4.43
CA ALA A 597 3.49 26.43 -3.59
C ALA A 597 4.71 26.95 -2.80
N PHE A 598 4.66 26.85 -1.49
CA PHE A 598 5.69 27.35 -0.56
C PHE A 598 6.40 26.20 0.12
N LEU A 599 7.71 26.12 -0.07
CA LEU A 599 8.57 25.10 0.56
C LEU A 599 9.45 25.75 1.63
N GLN A 600 9.15 25.51 2.90
CA GLN A 600 9.91 26.02 4.03
C GLN A 600 10.99 25.03 4.47
N THR A 601 12.26 25.45 4.47
CA THR A 601 13.40 24.59 4.81
C THR A 601 14.53 25.37 5.48
N TYR A 602 15.35 24.67 6.25
CA TYR A 602 16.65 25.18 6.77
C TYR A 602 17.83 24.73 5.89
N SER A 603 17.56 23.97 4.81
CA SER A 603 18.55 23.38 3.90
C SER A 603 18.18 23.64 2.42
N PRO A 604 18.04 24.94 2.01
CA PRO A 604 17.59 25.29 0.66
C PRO A 604 18.58 24.85 -0.45
N GLU A 605 19.84 24.55 -0.08
CA GLU A 605 20.87 24.13 -1.01
C GLU A 605 20.78 22.64 -1.36
N HIS A 606 19.99 21.83 -0.60
CA HIS A 606 19.92 20.39 -0.79
C HIS A 606 19.35 20.05 -2.19
N PHE A 607 20.05 19.18 -2.93
CA PHE A 607 19.72 18.85 -4.33
C PHE A 607 18.26 18.36 -4.50
N ALA A 608 17.77 17.52 -3.57
CA ALA A 608 16.39 17.00 -3.61
C ALA A 608 15.33 18.11 -3.42
N VAL A 609 15.66 19.18 -2.66
CA VAL A 609 14.77 20.35 -2.49
C VAL A 609 14.75 21.18 -3.75
N ARG A 610 15.92 21.50 -4.31
CA ARG A 610 16.04 22.29 -5.55
C ARG A 610 15.35 21.59 -6.72
N ALA A 611 15.66 20.32 -6.92
CA ALA A 611 15.01 19.53 -7.97
C ALA A 611 13.49 19.40 -7.75
N GLY A 612 13.04 19.21 -6.49
CA GLY A 612 11.64 19.14 -6.11
C GLY A 612 10.88 20.43 -6.37
N LEU A 613 11.50 21.60 -6.11
CA LEU A 613 10.95 22.92 -6.43
C LEU A 613 10.64 23.07 -7.93
N CYS A 614 11.56 22.63 -8.78
CA CYS A 614 11.44 22.68 -10.24
C CYS A 614 10.69 21.46 -10.82
N GLN A 615 10.34 20.48 -9.99
CA GLN A 615 9.79 19.19 -10.41
C GLN A 615 10.68 18.44 -11.44
N ASP A 616 11.99 18.69 -11.38
CA ASP A 616 12.98 18.13 -12.31
C ASP A 616 13.50 16.77 -11.79
N TYR A 617 12.85 15.69 -12.26
CA TYR A 617 13.23 14.33 -11.90
C TYR A 617 14.62 13.95 -12.42
N GLU A 618 15.03 14.42 -13.61
CA GLU A 618 16.33 14.08 -14.19
C GLU A 618 17.49 14.67 -13.39
N ALA A 619 17.36 15.94 -12.99
CA ALA A 619 18.32 16.59 -12.11
C ALA A 619 18.42 15.89 -10.76
N PHE A 620 17.27 15.52 -10.17
CA PHE A 620 17.21 14.74 -8.93
C PHE A 620 17.92 13.39 -9.11
N TYR A 621 17.51 12.60 -10.12
CA TYR A 621 18.02 11.25 -10.35
C TYR A 621 19.55 11.21 -10.55
N ARG A 622 20.07 12.17 -11.30
CA ARG A 622 21.53 12.28 -11.58
C ARG A 622 22.37 12.41 -10.32
N GLU A 623 21.93 13.20 -9.36
CA GLU A 623 22.65 13.34 -8.08
C GLU A 623 22.39 12.14 -7.16
N GLU A 624 21.15 11.71 -7.02
CA GLU A 624 20.78 10.60 -6.14
C GLU A 624 21.49 9.29 -6.54
N ILE A 625 21.55 8.97 -7.84
CA ILE A 625 22.18 7.71 -8.29
C ILE A 625 23.68 7.71 -8.03
N ARG A 626 24.34 8.87 -8.08
CA ARG A 626 25.78 9.01 -7.73
C ARG A 626 26.02 8.72 -6.25
N TYR A 627 25.19 9.27 -5.36
CA TYR A 627 25.27 8.98 -3.93
C TYR A 627 25.05 7.50 -3.63
N ARG A 628 24.05 6.88 -4.29
CA ARG A 628 23.79 5.45 -4.12
C ARG A 628 24.95 4.57 -4.60
N GLN A 629 25.58 4.93 -5.70
CA GLN A 629 26.76 4.23 -6.21
C GLN A 629 27.95 4.37 -5.24
N LEU A 630 28.22 5.59 -4.78
CA LEU A 630 29.34 5.87 -3.86
C LEU A 630 29.20 5.09 -2.54
N LEU A 631 27.99 5.02 -1.99
CA LEU A 631 27.70 4.38 -0.71
C LEU A 631 27.28 2.90 -0.86
N ASN A 632 27.40 2.34 -2.04
CA ASN A 632 26.94 0.98 -2.39
C ASN A 632 25.54 0.70 -1.81
N ASN A 633 24.55 1.52 -2.21
CA ASN A 633 23.13 1.36 -1.88
C ASN A 633 22.34 0.82 -3.08
N PRO A 634 21.16 0.22 -2.91
CA PRO A 634 20.29 -0.13 -4.02
C PRO A 634 20.10 1.03 -5.01
N PRO A 635 20.20 0.80 -6.33
CA PRO A 635 20.16 -0.49 -7.05
C PRO A 635 21.50 -1.19 -7.26
N PHE A 636 22.61 -0.70 -6.70
CA PHE A 636 23.97 -1.28 -6.91
C PHE A 636 24.23 -2.50 -6.03
N CYS A 637 23.51 -2.63 -4.93
CA CYS A 637 23.50 -3.80 -4.07
C CYS A 637 22.08 -4.19 -3.66
N GLU A 638 21.95 -5.33 -3.01
CA GLU A 638 20.76 -5.69 -2.23
C GLU A 638 21.09 -5.69 -0.74
N ILE A 639 20.11 -5.41 0.08
CA ILE A 639 20.26 -5.31 1.53
C ILE A 639 19.44 -6.40 2.20
N LEU A 640 20.07 -7.24 3.01
CA LEU A 640 19.42 -8.15 3.94
C LEU A 640 19.49 -7.57 5.34
N GLU A 641 18.34 -7.26 5.91
CA GLU A 641 18.21 -6.92 7.31
C GLU A 641 17.90 -8.17 8.13
N ILE A 642 18.66 -8.36 9.21
CA ILE A 642 18.53 -9.45 10.18
C ILE A 642 18.25 -8.82 11.53
N VAL A 643 17.04 -9.00 12.07
CA VAL A 643 16.66 -8.48 13.40
C VAL A 643 16.59 -9.63 14.40
N VAL A 644 17.36 -9.51 15.47
CA VAL A 644 17.36 -10.42 16.61
C VAL A 644 16.48 -9.82 17.72
N THR A 645 15.61 -10.63 18.33
CA THR A 645 14.71 -10.17 19.38
C THR A 645 14.71 -11.06 20.60
N HIS A 646 14.76 -10.47 21.81
CA HIS A 646 14.65 -11.21 23.08
C HIS A 646 14.03 -10.30 24.16
N PRO A 647 13.30 -10.84 25.16
CA PRO A 647 12.75 -10.05 26.27
C PRO A 647 13.81 -9.35 27.13
N ALA A 648 15.03 -9.90 27.21
CA ALA A 648 16.15 -9.31 27.97
C ALA A 648 17.15 -8.62 27.01
N LEU A 649 17.47 -7.35 27.27
CA LEU A 649 18.36 -6.54 26.43
C LEU A 649 19.77 -7.13 26.33
N ALA A 650 20.34 -7.59 27.46
CA ALA A 650 21.68 -8.17 27.48
C ALA A 650 21.78 -9.40 26.57
N GLU A 651 20.75 -10.26 26.59
CA GLU A 651 20.67 -11.44 25.74
C GLU A 651 20.50 -11.08 24.27
N THR A 652 19.69 -10.05 23.96
CA THR A 652 19.52 -9.56 22.58
C THR A 652 20.89 -9.16 22.01
N LYS A 653 21.65 -8.35 22.73
CA LYS A 653 22.99 -7.91 22.33
C LYS A 653 23.97 -9.07 22.18
N ARG A 654 23.99 -9.97 23.17
CA ARG A 654 24.86 -11.17 23.14
C ARG A 654 24.58 -12.05 21.92
N MET A 655 23.31 -12.28 21.63
CA MET A 655 22.86 -13.11 20.49
C MET A 655 23.17 -12.45 19.14
N ALA A 656 22.97 -11.14 19.01
CA ALA A 656 23.30 -10.41 17.79
C ALA A 656 24.82 -10.40 17.54
N ALA A 657 25.63 -10.20 18.58
CA ALA A 657 27.08 -10.27 18.48
C ALA A 657 27.58 -11.69 18.12
N ALA A 658 26.98 -12.74 18.73
CA ALA A 658 27.31 -14.12 18.40
C ALA A 658 26.96 -14.45 16.93
N LEU A 659 25.81 -13.98 16.45
CA LEU A 659 25.39 -14.15 15.06
C LEU A 659 26.36 -13.44 14.09
N ALA A 660 26.77 -12.22 14.41
CA ALA A 660 27.77 -11.50 13.60
C ALA A 660 29.11 -12.24 13.55
N ALA A 661 29.57 -12.74 14.73
CA ALA A 661 30.82 -13.52 14.82
C ALA A 661 30.75 -14.83 14.02
N GLU A 662 29.60 -15.43 13.88
CA GLU A 662 29.39 -16.63 13.08
C GLU A 662 29.32 -16.34 11.57
N LEU A 663 28.64 -15.27 11.17
CA LEU A 663 28.48 -14.93 9.75
C LEU A 663 29.77 -14.42 9.11
N LYS A 664 30.62 -13.68 9.84
CA LYS A 664 31.89 -13.14 9.32
C LYS A 664 32.80 -14.21 8.72
N PRO A 665 33.18 -15.30 9.42
CA PRO A 665 34.03 -16.33 8.84
C PRO A 665 33.36 -17.11 7.72
N LEU A 666 32.03 -17.29 7.77
CA LEU A 666 31.29 -17.94 6.68
C LEU A 666 31.34 -17.12 5.39
N ILE A 667 31.15 -15.81 5.48
CA ILE A 667 31.26 -14.88 4.34
C ILE A 667 32.66 -14.89 3.77
N ALA A 668 33.67 -14.79 4.64
CA ALA A 668 35.09 -14.82 4.25
C ALA A 668 35.49 -16.14 3.57
N ALA A 669 35.08 -17.28 4.14
CA ALA A 669 35.38 -18.61 3.57
C ALA A 669 34.75 -18.81 2.17
N LYS A 670 33.62 -18.18 1.91
CA LYS A 670 32.93 -18.21 0.60
C LYS A 670 33.51 -17.18 -0.38
N LYS A 671 34.39 -16.30 0.06
CA LYS A 671 34.94 -15.16 -0.73
C LYS A 671 33.85 -14.29 -1.34
N TRP A 672 32.75 -14.07 -0.59
CA TRP A 672 31.65 -13.21 -1.02
C TRP A 672 31.97 -11.75 -0.76
N ASP A 673 31.56 -10.90 -1.71
CA ASP A 673 31.62 -9.45 -1.57
C ASP A 673 30.37 -8.96 -0.80
N ILE A 674 30.39 -9.21 0.52
CA ILE A 674 29.32 -8.81 1.43
C ILE A 674 29.87 -7.88 2.51
N THR A 675 29.34 -6.67 2.55
CA THR A 675 29.59 -5.73 3.65
C THR A 675 28.59 -5.97 4.77
N MET A 676 29.10 -6.24 5.99
CA MET A 676 28.27 -6.39 7.19
C MET A 676 28.38 -5.14 8.06
N ILE A 677 27.24 -4.55 8.40
CA ILE A 677 27.08 -3.35 9.23
C ILE A 677 26.31 -3.73 10.49
N GLY A 678 26.76 -3.25 11.64
CA GLY A 678 26.21 -3.60 12.95
C GLY A 678 26.92 -4.81 13.60
N PRO A 679 26.36 -5.43 14.69
CA PRO A 679 25.00 -5.20 15.23
C PRO A 679 24.81 -3.80 15.80
N ALA A 680 23.63 -3.25 15.60
CA ALA A 680 23.23 -1.94 16.10
C ALA A 680 21.78 -1.94 16.58
N VAL A 681 21.45 -0.99 17.42
CA VAL A 681 20.07 -0.77 17.90
C VAL A 681 19.25 -0.24 16.74
N PRO A 682 18.20 -0.96 16.27
CA PRO A 682 17.35 -0.47 15.20
C PRO A 682 16.45 0.67 15.69
N TYR A 683 15.83 1.38 14.74
CA TYR A 683 14.92 2.48 15.01
C TYR A 683 13.81 2.11 16.02
N ILE A 684 13.21 0.93 15.88
CA ILE A 684 12.27 0.37 16.87
C ILE A 684 13.06 -0.49 17.86
N PHE A 685 13.50 0.12 18.95
CA PHE A 685 14.32 -0.52 19.99
C PHE A 685 13.60 -1.66 20.73
N LYS A 686 12.28 -1.51 20.98
CA LYS A 686 11.47 -2.51 21.70
C LYS A 686 10.09 -2.62 21.08
N GLN A 687 9.64 -3.84 20.83
CA GLN A 687 8.33 -4.12 20.26
C GLN A 687 7.73 -5.38 20.89
N ALA A 688 6.44 -5.33 21.25
CA ALA A 688 5.72 -6.45 21.88
C ALA A 688 6.47 -7.08 23.08
N GLY A 689 7.11 -6.24 23.91
CA GLY A 689 7.85 -6.70 25.09
C GLY A 689 9.28 -7.18 24.83
N ALA A 690 9.72 -7.32 23.57
CA ALA A 690 11.06 -7.77 23.21
C ALA A 690 11.95 -6.63 22.75
N TYR A 691 13.21 -6.61 23.18
CA TYR A 691 14.28 -5.75 22.68
C TYR A 691 14.77 -6.24 21.33
N ARG A 692 15.36 -5.35 20.54
CA ARG A 692 15.76 -5.59 19.15
C ARG A 692 17.18 -5.12 18.90
N GLU A 693 17.93 -5.90 18.13
CA GLU A 693 19.25 -5.59 17.56
C GLU A 693 19.24 -5.99 16.09
N ALA A 694 19.84 -5.18 15.23
CA ALA A 694 19.85 -5.40 13.79
C ALA A 694 21.24 -5.55 13.22
N LEU A 695 21.35 -6.39 12.19
CA LEU A 695 22.52 -6.53 11.31
C LEU A 695 22.05 -6.22 9.89
N LEU A 696 22.84 -5.44 9.15
CA LEU A 696 22.61 -5.19 7.73
C LEU A 696 23.71 -5.84 6.91
N LEU A 697 23.34 -6.62 5.91
CA LEU A 697 24.26 -7.24 4.96
C LEU A 697 23.98 -6.64 3.58
N LYS A 698 24.97 -5.98 2.99
CA LYS A 698 24.92 -5.47 1.61
C LYS A 698 25.68 -6.43 0.70
N ALA A 699 25.05 -6.89 -0.35
CA ALA A 699 25.64 -7.81 -1.33
C ALA A 699 25.30 -7.41 -2.76
N ASN A 700 26.24 -7.58 -3.68
CA ASN A 700 26.03 -7.29 -5.11
C ASN A 700 25.28 -8.41 -5.83
N GLN A 701 25.13 -9.58 -5.20
CA GLN A 701 24.46 -10.73 -5.80
C GLN A 701 23.38 -11.30 -4.88
N HIS A 702 22.14 -11.33 -5.37
CA HIS A 702 20.99 -11.88 -4.66
C HIS A 702 21.20 -13.32 -4.16
N LYS A 703 21.91 -14.17 -4.95
CA LYS A 703 22.13 -15.57 -4.58
C LYS A 703 22.88 -15.73 -3.25
N GLU A 704 23.79 -14.80 -2.92
CA GLU A 704 24.59 -14.80 -1.70
C GLU A 704 23.69 -14.54 -0.48
N LEU A 705 22.84 -13.50 -0.56
CA LEU A 705 21.86 -13.23 0.48
C LEU A 705 20.83 -14.35 0.61
N THR A 706 20.37 -14.92 -0.50
CA THR A 706 19.46 -16.08 -0.48
C THR A 706 20.07 -17.28 0.25
N PHE A 707 21.37 -17.56 0.03
CA PHE A 707 22.05 -18.62 0.77
C PHE A 707 22.07 -18.33 2.27
N LEU A 708 22.46 -17.11 2.67
CA LEU A 708 22.48 -16.72 4.08
C LEU A 708 21.09 -16.77 4.72
N MET A 709 20.09 -16.31 4.01
CA MET A 709 18.69 -16.41 4.48
C MET A 709 18.27 -17.86 4.73
N ASN A 710 18.57 -18.77 3.79
CA ASN A 710 18.26 -20.20 3.94
C ASN A 710 19.07 -20.83 5.07
N TYR A 711 20.34 -20.50 5.21
CA TYR A 711 21.19 -20.95 6.30
C TYR A 711 20.62 -20.54 7.66
N LEU A 712 20.27 -19.27 7.83
CA LEU A 712 19.67 -18.73 9.03
C LEU A 712 18.27 -19.31 9.29
N TYR A 713 17.50 -19.49 8.23
CA TYR A 713 16.16 -20.09 8.33
C TYR A 713 16.21 -21.52 8.84
N ASN A 714 17.07 -22.36 8.29
CA ASN A 714 17.24 -23.75 8.70
C ASN A 714 17.74 -23.85 10.15
N LYS A 715 18.72 -23.02 10.52
CA LYS A 715 19.25 -22.97 11.89
C LYS A 715 18.21 -22.53 12.93
N ARG A 716 17.32 -21.59 12.56
CA ARG A 716 16.22 -21.13 13.43
C ARG A 716 15.23 -22.25 13.75
N ILE A 717 15.03 -23.18 12.82
CA ILE A 717 14.09 -24.30 13.03
C ILE A 717 14.65 -25.24 14.11
N GLU A 718 15.96 -25.33 14.25
CA GLU A 718 16.58 -26.38 15.07
C GLU A 718 16.75 -26.07 16.55
N LYS A 719 16.88 -24.85 17.05
CA LYS A 719 17.03 -24.60 18.53
C LYS A 719 17.37 -23.14 18.94
N MET A 720 16.73 -22.10 18.46
CA MET A 720 17.02 -20.79 19.04
C MET A 720 15.89 -20.30 19.97
N GLY A 721 16.18 -20.04 21.22
CA GLY A 721 15.26 -19.45 22.21
C GLY A 721 14.98 -17.94 22.01
N PHE A 722 15.21 -17.41 20.79
CA PHE A 722 15.01 -15.99 20.45
C PHE A 722 14.32 -15.80 19.10
N GLY A 723 13.73 -14.62 18.90
CA GLY A 723 13.11 -14.24 17.62
C GLY A 723 14.16 -13.80 16.60
N LEU A 724 14.07 -14.32 15.38
CA LEU A 724 14.88 -13.89 14.23
C LEU A 724 13.97 -13.47 13.09
N TYR A 725 14.13 -12.24 12.60
CA TYR A 725 13.37 -11.70 11.50
C TYR A 725 14.31 -11.33 10.36
N LEU A 726 13.95 -11.76 9.15
CA LEU A 726 14.72 -11.50 7.93
C LEU A 726 13.88 -10.63 6.99
N SER A 727 14.53 -9.63 6.37
CA SER A 727 13.87 -8.77 5.37
C SER A 727 14.87 -8.41 4.28
N ILE A 728 14.56 -8.78 3.03
CA ILE A 728 15.33 -8.35 1.87
C ILE A 728 14.81 -7.01 1.38
N ASN A 729 15.71 -6.10 1.07
CA ASN A 729 15.41 -4.74 0.60
C ASN A 729 14.29 -4.09 1.43
N PRO A 730 14.46 -3.92 2.77
CA PRO A 730 13.43 -3.32 3.61
C PRO A 730 13.15 -1.89 3.19
N GLN A 731 11.89 -1.46 3.30
CA GLN A 731 11.52 -0.06 3.05
C GLN A 731 11.81 0.84 4.25
N PHE A 732 11.85 0.25 5.44
CA PHE A 732 12.25 0.91 6.67
C PHE A 732 13.19 -0.02 7.41
N PHE A 733 14.23 0.53 7.99
CA PHE A 733 15.20 -0.23 8.78
C PHE A 733 14.73 -0.29 10.24
N GLY A 734 14.60 -1.50 10.80
CA GLY A 734 14.29 -1.68 12.20
C GLY A 734 13.15 -2.63 12.52
#